data_e2a6bd3aa14a1c499b14af200c351a8f
#
_entry.id   e2a6bd3aa14a1c499b14af200c351a8f
#
_cell.length_a   1.000
_cell.length_b   1.000
_cell.length_c   1.000
_cell.angle_alpha   90.00
_cell.angle_beta   90.00
_cell.angle_gamma   90.00
#
_symmetry.space_group_name_H-M   'P 1'
#
loop_
_entity.id
_entity.type
_entity.pdbx_description
1 polymer ?
#
loop_
_entity_poly.entity_id
_entity_poly.type
_entity_poly.pdbx_seq_one_letter_code
_entity_poly.pdbx_strand_id
1 'polypeptide(L)'
;MPRERLVMSDLLIELFSEEIPARMQEIAAQQLKNKMVLYLAEEGLSEISATAFSTPRRLTLFVNGIPEKSPDTREERKGPRIDAPQKAIDGFLRSVDLELDQLQIRNDGKVDKYFALIETSGRASEEIIEKALEKTIKTFPWPKSMRWGSSSLRWVRPLQGILCILTKDDEQRLIDFEIEGIKSKSVTTGHRFMAPEYFNVKDFEDYKRKLRDAFVILDHSERSEIILNDANNLAFANGLDLIDDPALLAEVSGLVEWPVVLLGDVDTAFFELPAEVLQASMKEHQKFFSLKNPKTGKIEKFITVANIETEDNGATILEGNQKVLYARLSDAKFFWENDLRLIQKDGLSAWSEKLKNVMFHNKLGSQGDKVLRISALSQKLAKRLKCDVKTATRGAEICKCDLASEMVYEFPELQGVMGRYYASSAGYPENVAKICEQHYAPRGPNDPVPSTLTSIVVSLADKLDTLLSFWIINEKPSSSKDPFALRRSALGVIRIILENDLELDLADLLYNHLENVSIFGSDRDAVPDLMNFIRDRFKIYLRDKNIRYDVIDACLDVGKIGNLSLIQKRINALTNLFQSEDAEDFLQGFKRANNILAKAEQKDGVEYSFGADVKYMEDVSERELLDALTKQHSTVKTAVSDEDFQTAILAISDLRKPIDFFFNSIQVNSENDIVRRNRLNLLGQIRKTCNLVADLSKIEGQSS
;
A
#
# COMPACT_ATOMS: atom_id res chain seq x y z
N MET A 1 -17.02 -41.96 -20.81
CA MET A 1 -18.20 -41.19 -21.25
C MET A 1 -17.67 -39.88 -21.81
N PRO A 2 -18.10 -39.40 -22.97
CA PRO A 2 -17.69 -38.09 -23.44
C PRO A 2 -18.20 -37.05 -22.42
N ARG A 3 -17.34 -36.14 -21.99
CA ARG A 3 -17.76 -34.94 -21.23
C ARG A 3 -18.74 -34.20 -22.16
N GLU A 4 -20.01 -34.16 -21.80
CA GLU A 4 -20.95 -33.22 -22.39
C GLU A 4 -20.28 -31.85 -22.31
N ARG A 5 -20.10 -31.17 -23.46
CA ARG A 5 -19.72 -29.75 -23.45
C ARG A 5 -20.85 -29.03 -22.72
N LEU A 6 -20.59 -28.66 -21.47
CA LEU A 6 -21.44 -27.70 -20.76
C LEU A 6 -21.52 -26.47 -21.63
N VAL A 7 -22.70 -26.22 -22.16
CA VAL A 7 -22.96 -25.00 -22.95
C VAL A 7 -23.01 -23.86 -21.96
N MET A 8 -22.06 -22.94 -22.12
CA MET A 8 -21.85 -21.81 -21.19
C MET A 8 -22.53 -20.57 -21.75
N SER A 9 -23.03 -19.73 -20.89
CA SER A 9 -23.62 -18.43 -21.20
C SER A 9 -22.73 -17.28 -20.77
N ASP A 10 -22.90 -16.12 -21.40
CA ASP A 10 -22.23 -14.89 -21.08
C ASP A 10 -23.19 -13.94 -20.37
N LEU A 11 -22.78 -13.35 -19.25
CA LEU A 11 -23.58 -12.41 -18.49
C LEU A 11 -23.02 -11.00 -18.69
N LEU A 12 -23.91 -10.07 -19.04
CA LEU A 12 -23.65 -8.64 -19.11
C LEU A 12 -24.52 -7.90 -18.10
N ILE A 13 -23.90 -7.13 -17.23
CA ILE A 13 -24.55 -6.24 -16.27
C ILE A 13 -24.06 -4.81 -16.53
N GLU A 14 -24.96 -3.86 -16.65
CA GLU A 14 -24.68 -2.43 -16.57
C GLU A 14 -25.49 -1.81 -15.41
N LEU A 15 -24.82 -1.06 -14.55
CA LEU A 15 -25.42 -0.19 -13.55
C LEU A 15 -25.25 1.26 -14.01
N PHE A 16 -26.30 1.83 -14.58
CA PHE A 16 -26.31 3.16 -15.16
C PHE A 16 -26.75 4.20 -14.12
N SER A 17 -25.98 5.26 -13.92
CA SER A 17 -26.23 6.27 -12.89
C SER A 17 -25.91 7.69 -13.37
N GLU A 18 -26.09 8.68 -12.52
CA GLU A 18 -25.48 10.00 -12.68
C GLU A 18 -23.95 9.89 -12.43
N GLU A 19 -23.21 10.98 -12.77
CA GLU A 19 -21.74 10.94 -12.86
C GLU A 19 -21.05 10.47 -11.56
N ILE A 20 -20.40 9.33 -11.65
CA ILE A 20 -19.56 8.74 -10.61
C ILE A 20 -18.23 9.52 -10.56
N PRO A 21 -17.78 10.01 -9.40
CA PRO A 21 -16.51 10.70 -9.30
C PRO A 21 -15.34 9.85 -9.85
N ALA A 22 -14.50 10.42 -10.71
CA ALA A 22 -13.45 9.70 -11.43
C ALA A 22 -12.60 8.81 -10.52
N ARG A 23 -12.16 9.33 -9.38
CA ARG A 23 -11.36 8.60 -8.37
C ARG A 23 -12.04 7.36 -7.76
N MET A 24 -13.34 7.18 -7.94
CA MET A 24 -14.10 6.05 -7.40
C MET A 24 -14.39 4.99 -8.47
N GLN A 25 -14.31 5.32 -9.76
CA GLN A 25 -14.80 4.48 -10.86
C GLN A 25 -14.06 3.16 -10.96
N GLU A 26 -12.74 3.17 -11.04
CA GLU A 26 -11.93 1.95 -11.19
C GLU A 26 -12.07 1.03 -9.98
N ILE A 27 -12.00 1.61 -8.76
CA ILE A 27 -12.21 0.85 -7.52
C ILE A 27 -13.61 0.24 -7.48
N ALA A 28 -14.63 1.00 -7.89
CA ALA A 28 -16.01 0.51 -7.91
C ALA A 28 -16.20 -0.61 -8.96
N ALA A 29 -15.62 -0.48 -10.15
CA ALA A 29 -15.66 -1.53 -11.17
C ALA A 29 -15.02 -2.83 -10.64
N GLN A 30 -13.85 -2.73 -10.01
CA GLN A 30 -13.19 -3.90 -9.41
C GLN A 30 -13.98 -4.51 -8.24
N GLN A 31 -14.64 -3.67 -7.43
CA GLN A 31 -15.49 -4.14 -6.33
C GLN A 31 -16.76 -4.83 -6.85
N LEU A 32 -17.38 -4.31 -7.92
CA LEU A 32 -18.49 -4.96 -8.60
C LEU A 32 -18.09 -6.36 -9.06
N LYS A 33 -16.97 -6.46 -9.77
CA LYS A 33 -16.39 -7.74 -10.20
C LYS A 33 -16.18 -8.70 -9.03
N ASN A 34 -15.42 -8.27 -8.01
CA ASN A 34 -15.05 -9.13 -6.90
C ASN A 34 -16.26 -9.65 -6.12
N LYS A 35 -17.26 -8.78 -5.87
CA LYS A 35 -18.49 -9.18 -5.16
C LYS A 35 -19.34 -10.14 -5.96
N MET A 36 -19.55 -9.84 -7.24
CA MET A 36 -20.34 -10.74 -8.10
C MET A 36 -19.67 -12.10 -8.23
N VAL A 37 -18.36 -12.14 -8.53
CA VAL A 37 -17.61 -13.41 -8.63
C VAL A 37 -17.68 -14.18 -7.32
N LEU A 38 -17.50 -13.52 -6.17
CA LEU A 38 -17.60 -14.16 -4.86
C LEU A 38 -18.99 -14.78 -4.63
N TYR A 39 -20.05 -14.02 -4.84
CA TYR A 39 -21.42 -14.51 -4.60
C TYR A 39 -21.84 -15.59 -5.59
N LEU A 40 -21.41 -15.50 -6.84
CA LEU A 40 -21.63 -16.57 -7.83
C LEU A 40 -20.88 -17.85 -7.44
N ALA A 41 -19.65 -17.74 -6.96
CA ALA A 41 -18.85 -18.87 -6.51
C ALA A 41 -19.40 -19.52 -5.23
N GLU A 42 -19.92 -18.73 -4.27
CA GLU A 42 -20.61 -19.23 -3.06
C GLU A 42 -21.80 -20.14 -3.42
N GLU A 43 -22.44 -19.91 -4.57
CA GLU A 43 -23.58 -20.67 -5.07
C GLU A 43 -23.18 -21.77 -6.08
N GLY A 44 -21.88 -22.05 -6.22
CA GLY A 44 -21.35 -23.14 -7.03
C GLY A 44 -21.01 -22.75 -8.48
N LEU A 45 -21.09 -21.47 -8.86
CA LEU A 45 -20.68 -20.97 -10.17
C LEU A 45 -19.24 -20.42 -10.11
N SER A 46 -18.24 -21.30 -9.97
CA SER A 46 -16.85 -20.94 -9.66
C SER A 46 -15.92 -20.89 -10.88
N GLU A 47 -16.22 -21.59 -11.97
CA GLU A 47 -15.37 -21.66 -13.17
C GLU A 47 -15.75 -20.54 -14.17
N ILE A 48 -15.71 -19.28 -13.73
CA ILE A 48 -16.10 -18.11 -14.51
C ILE A 48 -14.95 -17.12 -14.69
N SER A 49 -14.93 -16.42 -15.81
CA SER A 49 -14.02 -15.28 -16.05
C SER A 49 -14.81 -13.99 -16.09
N ALA A 50 -14.34 -12.95 -15.40
CA ALA A 50 -15.05 -11.69 -15.31
C ALA A 50 -14.14 -10.50 -15.62
N THR A 51 -14.69 -9.51 -16.35
CA THR A 51 -14.04 -8.24 -16.67
C THR A 51 -15.00 -7.10 -16.32
N ALA A 52 -14.50 -6.07 -15.64
CA ALA A 52 -15.28 -4.91 -15.28
C ALA A 52 -14.77 -3.65 -15.97
N PHE A 53 -15.70 -2.76 -16.29
CA PHE A 53 -15.45 -1.49 -16.97
C PHE A 53 -16.17 -0.37 -16.21
N SER A 54 -15.68 0.85 -16.39
CA SER A 54 -16.31 2.04 -15.85
C SER A 54 -16.24 3.22 -16.81
N THR A 55 -17.32 3.98 -16.85
CA THR A 55 -17.37 5.32 -17.42
C THR A 55 -17.87 6.31 -16.36
N PRO A 56 -17.89 7.61 -16.62
CA PRO A 56 -18.54 8.56 -15.70
C PRO A 56 -19.93 8.13 -15.23
N ARG A 57 -20.71 7.46 -16.07
CA ARG A 57 -22.12 7.15 -15.79
C ARG A 57 -22.43 5.66 -15.69
N ARG A 58 -21.44 4.76 -15.85
CA ARG A 58 -21.66 3.30 -15.92
C ARG A 58 -20.65 2.55 -15.07
N LEU A 59 -21.15 1.51 -14.40
CA LEU A 59 -20.34 0.39 -13.97
C LEU A 59 -20.82 -0.83 -14.75
N THR A 60 -19.94 -1.45 -15.53
CA THR A 60 -20.26 -2.59 -16.38
C THR A 60 -19.47 -3.81 -15.94
N LEU A 61 -20.12 -4.95 -15.88
CA LEU A 61 -19.50 -6.25 -15.61
C LEU A 61 -19.86 -7.22 -16.74
N PHE A 62 -18.87 -7.81 -17.35
CA PHE A 62 -18.98 -8.92 -18.26
C PHE A 62 -18.43 -10.18 -17.61
N VAL A 63 -19.23 -11.25 -17.60
CA VAL A 63 -18.82 -12.55 -17.05
C VAL A 63 -19.03 -13.61 -18.11
N ASN A 64 -17.96 -14.32 -18.42
CA ASN A 64 -17.97 -15.41 -19.37
C ASN A 64 -17.96 -16.77 -18.64
N GLY A 65 -18.65 -17.74 -19.18
CA GLY A 65 -18.60 -19.12 -18.68
C GLY A 65 -19.64 -19.44 -17.62
N ILE A 66 -20.83 -18.82 -17.66
CA ILE A 66 -21.92 -19.12 -16.75
C ILE A 66 -22.64 -20.42 -17.20
N PRO A 67 -22.68 -21.50 -16.40
CA PRO A 67 -23.47 -22.70 -16.73
C PRO A 67 -24.97 -22.41 -16.56
N GLU A 68 -25.85 -23.24 -17.10
CA GLU A 68 -27.31 -23.05 -16.99
C GLU A 68 -27.83 -23.20 -15.56
N LYS A 69 -27.18 -24.05 -14.76
CA LYS A 69 -27.50 -24.27 -13.35
C LYS A 69 -26.23 -24.52 -12.55
N SER A 70 -26.29 -24.27 -11.25
CA SER A 70 -25.25 -24.71 -10.34
C SER A 70 -25.18 -26.25 -10.29
N PRO A 71 -24.04 -26.84 -9.92
CA PRO A 71 -23.91 -28.28 -9.80
C PRO A 71 -24.84 -28.82 -8.72
N ASP A 72 -25.36 -30.04 -8.94
CA ASP A 72 -26.06 -30.76 -7.89
C ASP A 72 -25.07 -31.10 -6.76
N THR A 73 -25.42 -30.81 -5.54
CA THR A 73 -24.58 -31.08 -4.36
C THR A 73 -25.02 -32.30 -3.61
N ARG A 74 -24.04 -33.09 -3.17
CA ARG A 74 -24.27 -34.23 -2.27
C ARG A 74 -23.54 -33.99 -0.97
N GLU A 75 -24.27 -33.76 0.09
CA GLU A 75 -23.74 -33.62 1.44
C GLU A 75 -24.04 -34.89 2.25
N GLU A 76 -22.98 -35.52 2.77
CA GLU A 76 -23.12 -36.60 3.69
C GLU A 76 -23.03 -36.07 5.13
N ARG A 77 -24.11 -36.22 5.90
CA ARG A 77 -24.13 -35.88 7.32
C ARG A 77 -24.15 -37.13 8.18
N LYS A 78 -23.15 -37.21 9.04
CA LYS A 78 -23.02 -38.31 10.01
C LYS A 78 -23.96 -38.07 11.19
N GLY A 79 -24.84 -39.00 11.41
CA GLY A 79 -25.84 -38.99 12.46
C GLY A 79 -25.45 -39.77 13.74
N PRO A 80 -26.39 -39.93 14.64
CA PRO A 80 -26.23 -40.71 15.88
C PRO A 80 -26.05 -42.20 15.59
N ARG A 81 -25.65 -42.96 16.60
CA ARG A 81 -25.62 -44.44 16.56
C ARG A 81 -27.03 -44.97 16.43
N ILE A 82 -27.17 -46.19 15.87
CA ILE A 82 -28.51 -46.86 15.72
C ILE A 82 -29.15 -47.20 17.08
N ASP A 83 -28.34 -47.40 18.12
CA ASP A 83 -28.75 -47.65 19.48
C ASP A 83 -28.90 -46.37 20.34
N ALA A 84 -28.83 -45.17 19.74
CA ALA A 84 -28.98 -43.90 20.44
C ALA A 84 -30.44 -43.69 20.91
N PRO A 85 -30.65 -42.87 21.97
CA PRO A 85 -32.00 -42.54 22.42
C PRO A 85 -32.84 -41.94 21.30
N GLN A 86 -34.14 -42.33 21.20
CA GLN A 86 -35.06 -41.89 20.14
C GLN A 86 -35.05 -40.35 19.94
N LYS A 87 -34.97 -39.60 21.04
CA LYS A 87 -34.87 -38.12 21.00
C LYS A 87 -33.67 -37.59 20.19
N ALA A 88 -32.54 -38.31 20.18
CA ALA A 88 -31.36 -37.95 19.41
C ALA A 88 -31.53 -38.26 17.92
N ILE A 89 -32.20 -39.39 17.61
CA ILE A 89 -32.55 -39.81 16.25
C ILE A 89 -33.55 -38.81 15.65
N ASP A 90 -34.63 -38.47 16.38
CA ASP A 90 -35.63 -37.49 15.94
C ASP A 90 -35.03 -36.07 15.78
N GLY A 91 -34.05 -35.73 16.62
CA GLY A 91 -33.31 -34.46 16.48
C GLY A 91 -32.48 -34.42 15.22
N PHE A 92 -31.84 -35.54 14.87
CA PHE A 92 -31.04 -35.64 13.64
C PHE A 92 -31.95 -35.60 12.40
N LEU A 93 -33.04 -36.40 12.37
CA LEU A 93 -34.02 -36.40 11.28
C LEU A 93 -34.55 -34.99 10.98
N ARG A 94 -34.92 -34.24 12.02
CA ARG A 94 -35.34 -32.82 11.87
C ARG A 94 -34.24 -31.91 11.34
N SER A 95 -32.96 -32.18 11.66
CA SER A 95 -31.84 -31.35 11.21
C SER A 95 -31.47 -31.60 9.76
N VAL A 96 -31.81 -32.73 9.19
CA VAL A 96 -31.52 -33.16 7.81
C VAL A 96 -32.77 -33.20 6.92
N ASP A 97 -33.95 -32.96 7.48
CA ASP A 97 -35.24 -32.97 6.80
C ASP A 97 -35.48 -34.26 6.01
N LEU A 98 -35.18 -35.42 6.66
CA LEU A 98 -35.32 -36.77 6.08
C LEU A 98 -36.10 -37.66 7.04
N GLU A 99 -36.76 -38.68 6.49
CA GLU A 99 -37.40 -39.78 7.28
C GLU A 99 -36.38 -40.87 7.60
N LEU A 100 -36.66 -41.71 8.58
CA LEU A 100 -35.74 -42.74 9.09
C LEU A 100 -35.35 -43.78 8.03
N ASP A 101 -36.26 -44.11 7.14
CA ASP A 101 -36.08 -45.06 6.03
C ASP A 101 -35.20 -44.51 4.90
N GLN A 102 -34.99 -43.20 4.86
CA GLN A 102 -34.10 -42.53 3.92
C GLN A 102 -32.64 -42.48 4.38
N LEU A 103 -32.37 -42.84 5.66
CA LEU A 103 -31.03 -42.87 6.21
C LEU A 103 -30.30 -44.16 5.85
N GLN A 104 -29.04 -44.06 5.54
CA GLN A 104 -28.15 -45.21 5.35
C GLN A 104 -27.51 -45.60 6.67
N ILE A 105 -27.48 -46.89 6.96
CA ILE A 105 -26.75 -47.42 8.10
C ILE A 105 -25.38 -47.89 7.62
N ARG A 106 -24.31 -47.35 8.22
CA ARG A 106 -22.94 -47.75 7.90
C ARG A 106 -22.12 -47.92 9.18
N ASN A 107 -21.18 -48.87 9.14
CA ASN A 107 -20.23 -49.08 10.20
C ASN A 107 -19.10 -48.09 10.15
N ASP A 108 -18.86 -47.32 11.21
CA ASP A 108 -17.83 -46.33 11.35
C ASP A 108 -16.56 -46.89 12.03
N GLY A 109 -16.23 -48.14 11.73
CA GLY A 109 -15.06 -48.83 12.28
C GLY A 109 -15.22 -49.39 13.69
N LYS A 110 -16.22 -48.95 14.47
CA LYS A 110 -16.52 -49.45 15.84
C LYS A 110 -18.00 -49.67 16.12
N VAL A 111 -18.90 -48.92 15.49
CA VAL A 111 -20.35 -48.95 15.73
C VAL A 111 -21.12 -48.56 14.49
N ASP A 112 -22.32 -49.07 14.35
CA ASP A 112 -23.23 -48.67 13.27
C ASP A 112 -23.88 -47.34 13.58
N LYS A 113 -23.89 -46.45 12.55
CA LYS A 113 -24.44 -45.08 12.64
C LYS A 113 -25.34 -44.78 11.46
N TYR A 114 -26.26 -43.88 11.68
CA TYR A 114 -27.05 -43.28 10.62
C TYR A 114 -26.22 -42.27 9.80
N PHE A 115 -26.38 -42.29 8.49
CA PHE A 115 -25.83 -41.34 7.57
C PHE A 115 -26.95 -40.81 6.69
N ALA A 116 -27.10 -39.49 6.65
CA ALA A 116 -27.99 -38.80 5.74
C ALA A 116 -27.23 -38.42 4.49
N LEU A 117 -27.69 -38.80 3.33
CA LEU A 117 -27.22 -38.32 2.04
C LEU A 117 -28.24 -37.30 1.56
N ILE A 118 -27.87 -36.04 1.64
CA ILE A 118 -28.70 -34.91 1.22
C ILE A 118 -28.30 -34.57 -0.21
N GLU A 119 -29.17 -34.84 -1.17
CA GLU A 119 -28.98 -34.41 -2.56
C GLU A 119 -29.78 -33.12 -2.79
N THR A 120 -29.07 -32.03 -3.07
CA THR A 120 -29.69 -30.74 -3.41
C THR A 120 -29.50 -30.51 -4.89
N SER A 121 -30.58 -30.41 -5.64
CA SER A 121 -30.54 -30.06 -7.07
C SER A 121 -29.99 -28.67 -7.26
N GLY A 122 -29.15 -28.50 -8.28
CA GLY A 122 -28.63 -27.20 -8.67
C GLY A 122 -29.75 -26.21 -9.02
N ARG A 123 -29.54 -24.95 -8.67
CA ARG A 123 -30.47 -23.86 -8.99
C ARG A 123 -30.16 -23.22 -10.34
N ALA A 124 -31.17 -22.70 -11.01
CA ALA A 124 -30.99 -21.96 -12.26
C ALA A 124 -30.07 -20.75 -12.04
N SER A 125 -29.17 -20.53 -13.00
CA SER A 125 -28.18 -19.42 -12.90
C SER A 125 -28.85 -18.06 -12.88
N GLU A 126 -30.01 -17.89 -13.51
CA GLU A 126 -30.83 -16.68 -13.49
C GLU A 126 -31.21 -16.29 -12.04
N GLU A 127 -31.70 -17.23 -11.24
CA GLU A 127 -32.07 -16.99 -9.83
C GLU A 127 -30.86 -16.67 -8.96
N ILE A 128 -29.73 -17.29 -9.25
CA ILE A 128 -28.48 -17.03 -8.54
C ILE A 128 -27.96 -15.63 -8.86
N ILE A 129 -27.98 -15.23 -10.15
CA ILE A 129 -27.54 -13.93 -10.60
C ILE A 129 -28.42 -12.82 -10.01
N GLU A 130 -29.74 -12.99 -10.00
CA GLU A 130 -30.68 -12.05 -9.41
C GLU A 130 -30.32 -11.75 -7.94
N LYS A 131 -30.16 -12.79 -7.12
CA LYS A 131 -29.81 -12.68 -5.71
C LYS A 131 -28.42 -12.09 -5.49
N ALA A 132 -27.45 -12.50 -6.29
CA ALA A 132 -26.09 -12.00 -6.23
C ALA A 132 -26.03 -10.50 -6.56
N LEU A 133 -26.78 -10.07 -7.58
CA LEU A 133 -26.85 -8.67 -7.98
C LEU A 133 -27.54 -7.80 -6.91
N GLU A 134 -28.66 -8.27 -6.36
CA GLU A 134 -29.38 -7.61 -5.26
C GLU A 134 -28.45 -7.41 -4.05
N LYS A 135 -27.79 -8.49 -3.61
CA LYS A 135 -26.85 -8.46 -2.49
C LYS A 135 -25.67 -7.53 -2.77
N THR A 136 -25.15 -7.55 -4.00
CA THR A 136 -24.05 -6.68 -4.43
C THR A 136 -24.44 -5.22 -4.35
N ILE A 137 -25.60 -4.81 -4.90
CA ILE A 137 -26.04 -3.42 -4.91
C ILE A 137 -26.34 -2.93 -3.48
N LYS A 138 -27.07 -3.71 -2.67
CA LYS A 138 -27.43 -3.34 -1.29
C LYS A 138 -26.21 -3.21 -0.35
N THR A 139 -25.17 -4.00 -0.57
CA THR A 139 -23.96 -4.02 0.29
C THR A 139 -22.74 -3.37 -0.35
N PHE A 140 -22.95 -2.54 -1.39
CA PHE A 140 -21.83 -1.95 -2.12
C PHE A 140 -21.06 -0.96 -1.24
N PRO A 141 -19.72 -1.10 -1.12
CA PRO A 141 -18.92 -0.34 -0.14
C PRO A 141 -18.49 1.03 -0.66
N TRP A 142 -19.45 1.90 -0.97
CA TRP A 142 -19.14 3.27 -1.37
C TRP A 142 -18.48 4.06 -0.23
N PRO A 143 -17.32 4.68 -0.43
CA PRO A 143 -16.70 5.55 0.58
C PRO A 143 -17.59 6.72 0.97
N LYS A 144 -18.37 7.24 -0.01
CA LYS A 144 -19.38 8.28 0.17
C LYS A 144 -20.58 7.93 -0.68
N SER A 145 -21.76 7.95 -0.09
CA SER A 145 -23.03 7.61 -0.76
C SER A 145 -24.14 8.58 -0.36
N MET A 146 -25.17 8.65 -1.18
CA MET A 146 -26.35 9.44 -0.94
C MET A 146 -27.61 8.58 -1.04
N ARG A 147 -28.75 9.12 -0.63
CA ARG A 147 -30.09 8.65 -0.91
C ARG A 147 -30.78 9.68 -1.77
N TRP A 148 -31.74 9.26 -2.57
CA TRP A 148 -32.54 10.15 -3.41
C TRP A 148 -33.99 9.72 -3.42
N GLY A 149 -34.90 10.70 -3.64
CA GLY A 149 -36.35 10.45 -3.63
C GLY A 149 -36.81 9.86 -2.29
N SER A 150 -37.69 8.87 -2.36
CA SER A 150 -38.18 8.08 -1.21
C SER A 150 -37.43 6.76 -1.02
N SER A 151 -36.41 6.48 -1.84
CA SER A 151 -35.64 5.23 -1.82
C SER A 151 -34.81 5.08 -0.56
N SER A 152 -34.68 3.85 -0.08
CA SER A 152 -33.77 3.47 1.01
C SER A 152 -32.36 3.14 0.51
N LEU A 153 -32.19 2.93 -0.79
CA LEU A 153 -30.93 2.57 -1.42
C LEU A 153 -29.86 3.65 -1.23
N ARG A 154 -28.68 3.21 -0.89
CA ARG A 154 -27.51 4.06 -0.80
C ARG A 154 -26.57 3.78 -1.96
N TRP A 155 -26.39 4.76 -2.83
CA TRP A 155 -25.47 4.69 -3.97
C TRP A 155 -24.63 5.96 -4.06
N VAL A 156 -23.54 5.94 -4.84
CA VAL A 156 -22.67 7.13 -4.95
C VAL A 156 -23.39 8.31 -5.61
N ARG A 157 -24.23 8.02 -6.62
CA ARG A 157 -25.11 8.93 -7.36
C ARG A 157 -26.40 8.21 -7.71
N PRO A 158 -27.49 8.90 -8.02
CA PRO A 158 -28.75 8.25 -8.37
C PRO A 158 -28.59 7.20 -9.48
N LEU A 159 -28.97 5.97 -9.17
CA LEU A 159 -29.05 4.89 -10.15
C LEU A 159 -30.28 5.12 -11.03
N GLN A 160 -30.12 5.08 -12.34
CA GLN A 160 -31.16 5.40 -13.33
C GLN A 160 -31.65 4.19 -14.12
N GLY A 161 -30.79 3.19 -14.30
CA GLY A 161 -31.12 2.01 -15.07
C GLY A 161 -30.24 0.82 -14.73
N ILE A 162 -30.73 -0.36 -15.02
CA ILE A 162 -30.02 -1.62 -14.87
C ILE A 162 -30.21 -2.41 -16.16
N LEU A 163 -29.10 -2.80 -16.79
CA LEU A 163 -29.12 -3.81 -17.84
C LEU A 163 -28.55 -5.09 -17.25
N CYS A 164 -29.29 -6.20 -17.40
CA CYS A 164 -28.83 -7.52 -16.93
C CYS A 164 -29.34 -8.58 -17.89
N ILE A 165 -28.45 -9.08 -18.74
CA ILE A 165 -28.78 -10.07 -19.77
C ILE A 165 -27.82 -11.24 -19.74
N LEU A 166 -28.37 -12.41 -20.04
CA LEU A 166 -27.63 -13.65 -20.27
C LEU A 166 -27.71 -14.01 -21.74
N THR A 167 -26.59 -14.28 -22.38
CA THR A 167 -26.52 -14.62 -23.80
C THR A 167 -25.93 -16.00 -23.99
N LYS A 168 -26.59 -16.83 -24.79
CA LYS A 168 -26.17 -18.18 -25.15
C LYS A 168 -26.44 -18.42 -26.63
N ASP A 169 -25.44 -18.78 -27.42
CA ASP A 169 -25.57 -19.13 -28.83
C ASP A 169 -26.49 -18.15 -29.60
N ASP A 170 -26.28 -16.83 -29.44
CA ASP A 170 -27.11 -15.74 -30.00
C ASP A 170 -28.53 -15.59 -29.41
N GLU A 171 -28.94 -16.44 -28.49
CA GLU A 171 -30.18 -16.27 -27.74
C GLU A 171 -29.97 -15.40 -26.51
N GLN A 172 -30.70 -14.31 -26.43
CA GLN A 172 -30.71 -13.40 -25.31
C GLN A 172 -31.81 -13.74 -24.31
N ARG A 173 -31.47 -13.78 -23.02
CA ARG A 173 -32.43 -13.86 -21.89
C ARG A 173 -32.26 -12.66 -20.97
N LEU A 174 -33.33 -11.95 -20.71
CA LEU A 174 -33.37 -10.90 -19.70
C LEU A 174 -33.45 -11.54 -18.31
N ILE A 175 -32.56 -11.17 -17.41
CA ILE A 175 -32.69 -11.51 -15.99
C ILE A 175 -33.69 -10.55 -15.38
N ASP A 176 -34.85 -11.06 -14.96
CA ASP A 176 -35.89 -10.23 -14.31
C ASP A 176 -35.44 -9.85 -12.90
N PHE A 177 -35.11 -8.59 -12.76
CA PHE A 177 -34.54 -8.03 -11.52
C PHE A 177 -35.13 -6.64 -11.27
N GLU A 178 -35.52 -6.36 -10.04
CA GLU A 178 -35.99 -5.06 -9.63
C GLU A 178 -35.40 -4.66 -8.27
N ILE A 179 -34.93 -3.43 -8.17
CA ILE A 179 -34.47 -2.84 -6.91
C ILE A 179 -34.99 -1.41 -6.79
N GLU A 180 -35.72 -1.12 -5.70
CA GLU A 180 -36.27 0.22 -5.41
C GLU A 180 -37.03 0.84 -6.62
N GLY A 181 -37.78 0.02 -7.34
CA GLY A 181 -38.57 0.44 -8.50
C GLY A 181 -37.80 0.54 -9.82
N ILE A 182 -36.52 0.26 -9.83
CA ILE A 182 -35.66 0.20 -11.04
C ILE A 182 -35.64 -1.23 -11.53
N LYS A 183 -36.28 -1.48 -12.67
CA LYS A 183 -36.32 -2.81 -13.32
C LYS A 183 -35.18 -2.96 -14.29
N SER A 184 -34.65 -4.17 -14.36
CA SER A 184 -33.69 -4.56 -15.39
C SER A 184 -34.32 -4.50 -16.79
N LYS A 185 -33.51 -4.16 -17.78
CA LYS A 185 -33.90 -4.05 -19.19
C LYS A 185 -32.76 -4.56 -20.07
N SER A 186 -33.06 -4.79 -21.34
CA SER A 186 -32.07 -5.06 -22.39
C SER A 186 -31.70 -3.81 -23.18
N VAL A 187 -31.93 -2.62 -22.63
CA VAL A 187 -31.67 -1.34 -23.31
C VAL A 187 -30.73 -0.48 -22.48
N THR A 188 -29.88 0.27 -23.16
CA THR A 188 -29.05 1.34 -22.59
C THR A 188 -29.11 2.59 -23.47
N THR A 189 -28.39 3.64 -23.12
CA THR A 189 -28.32 4.91 -23.86
C THR A 189 -26.86 5.24 -24.19
N GLY A 190 -26.64 6.06 -25.19
CA GLY A 190 -25.31 6.54 -25.55
C GLY A 190 -24.86 7.76 -24.74
N HIS A 191 -24.03 8.57 -25.39
CA HIS A 191 -23.53 9.81 -24.82
C HIS A 191 -24.66 10.81 -24.55
N ARG A 192 -24.63 11.47 -23.39
CA ARG A 192 -25.70 12.31 -22.85
C ARG A 192 -26.23 13.36 -23.83
N PHE A 193 -25.34 13.94 -24.65
CA PHE A 193 -25.66 15.04 -25.55
C PHE A 193 -25.59 14.64 -27.03
N MET A 194 -24.64 13.80 -27.42
CA MET A 194 -24.42 13.44 -28.82
C MET A 194 -25.29 12.29 -29.29
N ALA A 195 -25.67 11.36 -28.39
CA ALA A 195 -26.52 10.22 -28.71
C ALA A 195 -27.38 9.81 -27.50
N PRO A 196 -28.34 10.63 -27.06
CA PRO A 196 -29.15 10.38 -25.85
C PRO A 196 -30.22 9.27 -26.03
N GLU A 197 -30.42 8.76 -27.22
CA GLU A 197 -31.46 7.78 -27.51
C GLU A 197 -31.17 6.41 -26.93
N TYR A 198 -32.23 5.70 -26.54
CA TYR A 198 -32.12 4.32 -26.06
C TYR A 198 -31.97 3.34 -27.19
N PHE A 199 -31.12 2.32 -27.02
CA PHE A 199 -30.98 1.23 -27.97
C PHE A 199 -30.95 -0.12 -27.25
N ASN A 200 -31.42 -1.16 -27.96
CA ASN A 200 -31.37 -2.53 -27.48
C ASN A 200 -29.94 -3.10 -27.57
N VAL A 201 -29.57 -3.92 -26.61
CA VAL A 201 -28.31 -4.65 -26.54
C VAL A 201 -28.59 -6.13 -26.64
N LYS A 202 -27.84 -6.86 -27.47
CA LYS A 202 -27.98 -8.31 -27.64
C LYS A 202 -26.99 -9.10 -26.79
N ASP A 203 -25.74 -8.69 -26.83
CA ASP A 203 -24.60 -9.33 -26.17
C ASP A 203 -23.54 -8.28 -25.84
N PHE A 204 -22.39 -8.70 -25.28
CA PHE A 204 -21.32 -7.79 -24.90
C PHE A 204 -20.65 -7.10 -26.09
N GLU A 205 -20.42 -7.81 -27.19
CA GLU A 205 -19.79 -7.22 -28.39
C GLU A 205 -20.71 -6.21 -29.06
N ASP A 206 -22.01 -6.51 -29.17
CA ASP A 206 -23.03 -5.56 -29.65
C ASP A 206 -23.13 -4.33 -28.74
N TYR A 207 -23.06 -4.53 -27.41
CA TYR A 207 -23.04 -3.47 -26.42
C TYR A 207 -21.83 -2.54 -26.63
N LYS A 208 -20.63 -3.09 -26.68
CA LYS A 208 -19.39 -2.32 -26.85
C LYS A 208 -19.39 -1.55 -28.18
N ARG A 209 -19.81 -2.21 -29.27
CA ARG A 209 -19.90 -1.58 -30.60
C ARG A 209 -20.91 -0.44 -30.60
N LYS A 210 -22.14 -0.67 -30.12
CA LYS A 210 -23.21 0.33 -30.11
C LYS A 210 -22.90 1.51 -29.19
N LEU A 211 -22.26 1.28 -28.06
CA LEU A 211 -21.77 2.36 -27.21
C LEU A 211 -20.78 3.24 -27.95
N ARG A 212 -19.83 2.62 -28.69
CA ARG A 212 -18.85 3.37 -29.48
C ARG A 212 -19.52 4.17 -30.61
N ASP A 213 -20.45 3.58 -31.32
CA ASP A 213 -21.26 4.26 -32.35
C ASP A 213 -22.11 5.41 -31.75
N ALA A 214 -22.44 5.30 -30.47
CA ALA A 214 -23.17 6.30 -29.70
C ALA A 214 -22.25 7.19 -28.81
N PHE A 215 -20.99 7.38 -29.21
CA PHE A 215 -20.00 8.25 -28.58
C PHE A 215 -19.67 7.91 -27.10
N VAL A 216 -19.56 6.63 -26.80
CA VAL A 216 -19.10 6.14 -25.49
C VAL A 216 -18.02 5.10 -25.67
N ILE A 217 -16.81 5.39 -25.22
CA ILE A 217 -15.70 4.45 -25.13
C ILE A 217 -15.77 3.81 -23.75
N LEU A 218 -16.10 2.52 -23.70
CA LEU A 218 -16.35 1.79 -22.45
C LEU A 218 -15.08 1.62 -21.61
N ASP A 219 -13.96 1.28 -22.27
CA ASP A 219 -12.70 0.99 -21.60
C ASP A 219 -11.98 2.27 -21.15
N HIS A 220 -11.69 2.36 -19.85
CA HIS A 220 -10.94 3.49 -19.27
C HIS A 220 -9.52 3.58 -19.83
N SER A 221 -8.85 2.45 -20.04
CA SER A 221 -7.48 2.41 -20.57
C SER A 221 -7.44 2.94 -21.99
N GLU A 222 -8.44 2.57 -22.83
CA GLU A 222 -8.56 3.06 -24.20
C GLU A 222 -8.78 4.59 -24.24
N ARG A 223 -9.62 5.13 -23.35
CA ARG A 223 -9.80 6.59 -23.23
C ARG A 223 -8.50 7.29 -22.83
N SER A 224 -7.75 6.71 -21.87
CA SER A 224 -6.45 7.24 -21.43
C SER A 224 -5.43 7.25 -22.56
N GLU A 225 -5.36 6.18 -23.34
CA GLU A 225 -4.45 6.08 -24.50
C GLU A 225 -4.77 7.11 -25.58
N ILE A 226 -6.06 7.32 -25.89
CA ILE A 226 -6.49 8.33 -26.86
C ILE A 226 -6.06 9.72 -26.37
N ILE A 227 -6.37 10.07 -25.13
CA ILE A 227 -6.00 11.37 -24.54
C ILE A 227 -4.49 11.58 -24.60
N LEU A 228 -3.71 10.59 -24.18
CA LEU A 228 -2.25 10.70 -24.13
C LEU A 228 -1.64 10.80 -25.53
N ASN A 229 -2.11 10.01 -26.49
CA ASN A 229 -1.62 10.03 -27.87
C ASN A 229 -1.93 11.36 -28.54
N ASP A 230 -3.16 11.85 -28.42
CA ASP A 230 -3.55 13.11 -29.03
C ASP A 230 -2.85 14.31 -28.37
N ALA A 231 -2.68 14.29 -27.05
CA ALA A 231 -1.94 15.29 -26.31
C ALA A 231 -0.46 15.35 -26.74
N ASN A 232 0.19 14.18 -26.89
CA ASN A 232 1.58 14.11 -27.37
C ASN A 232 1.72 14.57 -28.80
N ASN A 233 0.80 14.22 -29.69
CA ASN A 233 0.79 14.67 -31.08
C ASN A 233 0.67 16.19 -31.19
N LEU A 234 -0.24 16.80 -30.41
CA LEU A 234 -0.40 18.24 -30.35
C LEU A 234 0.82 18.94 -29.75
N ALA A 235 1.42 18.38 -28.69
CA ALA A 235 2.66 18.89 -28.11
C ALA A 235 3.81 18.85 -29.12
N PHE A 236 4.03 17.72 -29.76
CA PHE A 236 5.06 17.54 -30.78
C PHE A 236 4.91 18.51 -31.96
N ALA A 237 3.68 18.66 -32.48
CA ALA A 237 3.38 19.58 -33.58
C ALA A 237 3.69 21.04 -33.23
N ASN A 238 3.72 21.39 -31.95
CA ASN A 238 4.04 22.73 -31.45
C ASN A 238 5.49 22.86 -30.91
N GLY A 239 6.31 21.82 -30.99
CA GLY A 239 7.67 21.79 -30.46
C GLY A 239 7.76 21.88 -28.94
N LEU A 240 6.74 21.37 -28.25
CA LEU A 240 6.60 21.38 -26.80
C LEU A 240 6.59 19.95 -26.26
N ASP A 241 6.89 19.80 -24.97
CA ASP A 241 6.80 18.54 -24.25
C ASP A 241 5.58 18.55 -23.34
N LEU A 242 4.80 17.46 -23.37
CA LEU A 242 3.74 17.21 -22.39
C LEU A 242 4.38 16.89 -21.03
N ILE A 243 3.96 17.59 -19.98
CA ILE A 243 4.38 17.25 -18.62
C ILE A 243 3.60 15.99 -18.18
N ASP A 244 4.32 14.93 -17.88
CA ASP A 244 3.75 13.66 -17.46
C ASP A 244 3.04 13.78 -16.10
N ASP A 245 1.75 13.40 -16.06
CA ASP A 245 0.95 13.35 -14.85
C ASP A 245 -0.08 12.19 -14.93
N PRO A 246 0.34 10.97 -14.57
CA PRO A 246 -0.54 9.80 -14.64
C PRO A 246 -1.79 9.92 -13.77
N ALA A 247 -1.71 10.65 -12.65
CA ALA A 247 -2.86 10.85 -11.76
C ALA A 247 -3.91 11.78 -12.40
N LEU A 248 -3.46 12.85 -13.06
CA LEU A 248 -4.33 13.73 -13.83
C LEU A 248 -4.94 13.01 -15.03
N LEU A 249 -4.15 12.19 -15.75
CA LEU A 249 -4.65 11.40 -16.87
C LEU A 249 -5.75 10.44 -16.44
N ALA A 250 -5.56 9.72 -15.34
CA ALA A 250 -6.58 8.83 -14.79
C ALA A 250 -7.83 9.59 -14.36
N GLU A 251 -7.69 10.76 -13.72
CA GLU A 251 -8.82 11.59 -13.34
C GLU A 251 -9.59 12.09 -14.58
N VAL A 252 -8.90 12.67 -15.57
CA VAL A 252 -9.53 13.23 -16.79
C VAL A 252 -10.20 12.14 -17.62
N SER A 253 -9.58 10.97 -17.78
CA SER A 253 -10.19 9.82 -18.46
C SER A 253 -11.47 9.34 -17.80
N GLY A 254 -11.58 9.54 -16.48
CA GLY A 254 -12.79 9.26 -15.70
C GLY A 254 -13.83 10.39 -15.74
N LEU A 255 -13.56 11.53 -16.37
CA LEU A 255 -14.52 12.64 -16.53
C LEU A 255 -15.23 12.61 -17.89
N VAL A 256 -14.71 11.86 -18.86
CA VAL A 256 -15.22 11.85 -20.24
C VAL A 256 -15.60 10.43 -20.66
N GLU A 257 -16.64 10.33 -21.52
CA GLU A 257 -17.00 9.11 -22.23
C GLU A 257 -16.48 9.11 -23.66
N TRP A 258 -16.30 10.32 -24.25
CA TRP A 258 -15.76 10.56 -25.58
C TRP A 258 -14.74 11.68 -25.55
N PRO A 259 -13.46 11.36 -25.39
CA PRO A 259 -12.43 12.38 -25.22
C PRO A 259 -12.18 13.15 -26.53
N VAL A 260 -12.22 14.48 -26.44
CA VAL A 260 -11.84 15.43 -27.51
C VAL A 260 -10.75 16.33 -26.96
N VAL A 261 -9.53 16.15 -27.46
CA VAL A 261 -8.34 16.85 -26.95
C VAL A 261 -8.17 18.20 -27.63
N LEU A 262 -8.13 19.28 -26.84
CA LEU A 262 -8.07 20.66 -27.35
C LEU A 262 -6.82 21.34 -26.78
N LEU A 263 -6.11 22.10 -27.65
CA LEU A 263 -4.89 22.83 -27.31
C LEU A 263 -5.20 24.31 -27.12
N GLY A 264 -4.83 24.85 -25.96
CA GLY A 264 -4.98 26.28 -25.63
C GLY A 264 -3.65 26.96 -25.31
N ASP A 265 -3.65 28.29 -25.39
CA ASP A 265 -2.48 29.12 -25.11
C ASP A 265 -2.51 29.66 -23.67
N VAL A 266 -1.32 29.72 -23.04
CA VAL A 266 -1.10 30.50 -21.81
C VAL A 266 -0.67 31.90 -22.19
N ASP A 267 -1.33 32.93 -21.64
CA ASP A 267 -0.98 34.31 -21.93
C ASP A 267 0.44 34.62 -21.45
N THR A 268 1.19 35.31 -22.27
CA THR A 268 2.59 35.70 -22.01
C THR A 268 2.77 36.52 -20.74
N ALA A 269 1.72 37.21 -20.28
CA ALA A 269 1.72 37.97 -19.04
C ALA A 269 2.01 37.11 -17.80
N PHE A 270 1.85 35.78 -17.90
CA PHE A 270 2.04 34.81 -16.80
C PHE A 270 3.36 34.05 -16.87
N PHE A 271 4.20 34.26 -17.89
CA PHE A 271 5.47 33.56 -18.08
C PHE A 271 6.53 33.85 -17.01
N GLU A 272 6.32 34.84 -16.18
CA GLU A 272 7.18 35.17 -15.04
C GLU A 272 6.79 34.42 -13.74
N LEU A 273 5.63 33.75 -13.73
CA LEU A 273 5.25 32.89 -12.64
C LEU A 273 6.10 31.61 -12.60
N PRO A 274 6.39 31.06 -11.42
CA PRO A 274 6.99 29.74 -11.32
C PRO A 274 6.18 28.69 -12.09
N ALA A 275 6.85 27.79 -12.78
CA ALA A 275 6.20 26.76 -13.59
C ALA A 275 5.25 25.88 -12.74
N GLU A 276 5.63 25.62 -11.50
CA GLU A 276 4.84 24.83 -10.56
C GLU A 276 3.54 25.53 -10.15
N VAL A 277 3.52 26.87 -10.11
CA VAL A 277 2.29 27.66 -9.87
C VAL A 277 1.34 27.53 -11.05
N LEU A 278 1.85 27.66 -12.27
CA LEU A 278 1.06 27.47 -13.49
C LEU A 278 0.48 26.04 -13.54
N GLN A 279 1.32 25.05 -13.29
CA GLN A 279 0.91 23.64 -13.30
C GLN A 279 -0.15 23.33 -12.22
N ALA A 280 0.03 23.81 -10.99
CA ALA A 280 -0.91 23.62 -9.90
C ALA A 280 -2.25 24.27 -10.22
N SER A 281 -2.27 25.53 -10.66
CA SER A 281 -3.49 26.23 -11.02
C SER A 281 -4.27 25.54 -12.14
N MET A 282 -3.58 25.09 -13.19
CA MET A 282 -4.19 24.38 -14.31
C MET A 282 -4.72 22.98 -13.90
N LYS A 283 -3.94 22.24 -13.13
CA LYS A 283 -4.29 20.88 -12.69
C LYS A 283 -5.44 20.88 -11.70
N GLU A 284 -5.32 21.64 -10.60
CA GLU A 284 -6.27 21.48 -9.48
C GLU A 284 -7.64 22.05 -9.81
N HIS A 285 -7.71 23.17 -10.51
CA HIS A 285 -8.97 23.86 -10.77
C HIS A 285 -9.62 23.50 -12.11
N GLN A 286 -8.81 23.25 -13.14
CA GLN A 286 -9.30 23.10 -14.51
C GLN A 286 -9.06 21.70 -15.10
N LYS A 287 -8.27 20.87 -14.46
CA LYS A 287 -7.87 19.54 -14.95
C LYS A 287 -7.16 19.61 -16.32
N PHE A 288 -6.37 20.65 -16.53
CA PHE A 288 -5.58 20.83 -17.74
C PHE A 288 -4.20 20.22 -17.61
N PHE A 289 -3.70 19.65 -18.70
CA PHE A 289 -2.31 19.22 -18.83
C PHE A 289 -1.45 20.38 -19.28
N SER A 290 -0.24 20.48 -18.75
CA SER A 290 0.70 21.54 -19.06
C SER A 290 1.66 21.12 -20.16
N LEU A 291 1.90 22.03 -21.13
CA LEU A 291 2.90 21.87 -22.18
C LEU A 291 4.08 22.80 -21.94
N LYS A 292 5.27 22.21 -21.85
CA LYS A 292 6.52 22.90 -21.53
C LYS A 292 7.41 23.03 -22.76
N ASN A 293 7.97 24.20 -22.96
CA ASN A 293 9.00 24.43 -23.95
C ASN A 293 10.35 23.85 -23.47
N PRO A 294 10.92 22.84 -24.15
CA PRO A 294 12.16 22.19 -23.71
C PRO A 294 13.38 23.11 -23.69
N LYS A 295 13.36 24.21 -24.47
CA LYS A 295 14.48 25.18 -24.55
C LYS A 295 14.43 26.21 -23.44
N THR A 296 13.24 26.72 -23.13
CA THR A 296 13.06 27.81 -22.14
C THR A 296 12.72 27.30 -20.75
N GLY A 297 12.18 26.05 -20.66
CA GLY A 297 11.66 25.50 -19.44
C GLY A 297 10.30 26.08 -19.02
N LYS A 298 9.76 27.05 -19.77
CA LYS A 298 8.48 27.70 -19.45
C LYS A 298 7.28 26.87 -19.93
N ILE A 299 6.16 26.98 -19.25
CA ILE A 299 4.88 26.44 -19.68
C ILE A 299 4.24 27.47 -20.60
N GLU A 300 4.01 27.12 -21.86
CA GLU A 300 3.53 28.03 -22.88
C GLU A 300 2.10 27.73 -23.34
N LYS A 301 1.68 26.46 -23.24
CA LYS A 301 0.37 26.00 -23.66
C LYS A 301 -0.20 25.00 -22.67
N PHE A 302 -1.48 24.74 -22.79
CA PHE A 302 -2.17 23.71 -22.04
C PHE A 302 -3.03 22.83 -22.92
N ILE A 303 -3.35 21.64 -22.45
CA ILE A 303 -4.33 20.76 -23.04
C ILE A 303 -5.53 20.62 -22.11
N THR A 304 -6.72 20.79 -22.66
CA THR A 304 -7.99 20.43 -22.04
C THR A 304 -8.65 19.30 -22.82
N VAL A 305 -9.45 18.49 -22.13
CA VAL A 305 -10.19 17.39 -22.75
C VAL A 305 -11.68 17.65 -22.60
N ALA A 306 -12.35 17.88 -23.72
CA ALA A 306 -13.79 18.00 -23.78
C ALA A 306 -14.42 16.61 -23.88
N ASN A 307 -15.69 16.49 -23.49
CA ASN A 307 -16.50 15.27 -23.61
C ASN A 307 -17.51 15.37 -24.75
N ILE A 308 -17.27 16.20 -25.74
CA ILE A 308 -18.22 16.46 -26.83
C ILE A 308 -17.47 16.96 -28.06
N GLU A 309 -17.86 16.50 -29.23
CA GLU A 309 -17.51 17.11 -30.51
C GLU A 309 -18.46 18.28 -30.78
N THR A 310 -17.90 19.39 -31.26
CA THR A 310 -18.67 20.61 -31.60
C THR A 310 -18.44 21.01 -33.04
N GLU A 311 -19.40 21.70 -33.67
CA GLU A 311 -19.32 22.15 -35.06
C GLU A 311 -18.14 23.12 -35.29
N ASP A 312 -17.73 23.85 -34.26
CA ASP A 312 -16.63 24.81 -34.28
C ASP A 312 -15.26 24.18 -33.87
N ASN A 313 -15.16 22.86 -33.83
CA ASN A 313 -13.98 22.11 -33.41
C ASN A 313 -13.44 22.52 -32.02
N GLY A 314 -14.32 22.88 -31.09
CA GLY A 314 -13.98 23.23 -29.72
C GLY A 314 -13.54 24.68 -29.51
N ALA A 315 -13.65 25.55 -30.50
CA ALA A 315 -13.20 26.94 -30.40
C ALA A 315 -13.89 27.70 -29.25
N THR A 316 -15.21 27.58 -29.13
CA THR A 316 -15.99 28.20 -28.03
C THR A 316 -15.61 27.61 -26.66
N ILE A 317 -15.35 26.31 -26.58
CA ILE A 317 -14.90 25.64 -25.35
C ILE A 317 -13.53 26.18 -24.95
N LEU A 318 -12.59 26.28 -25.90
CA LEU A 318 -11.26 26.84 -25.66
C LEU A 318 -11.32 28.28 -25.19
N GLU A 319 -12.08 29.13 -25.85
CA GLU A 319 -12.23 30.54 -25.45
C GLU A 319 -12.75 30.66 -24.01
N GLY A 320 -13.75 29.85 -23.64
CA GLY A 320 -14.27 29.80 -22.28
C GLY A 320 -13.22 29.37 -21.26
N ASN A 321 -12.48 28.29 -21.57
CA ASN A 321 -11.42 27.77 -20.71
C ASN A 321 -10.23 28.73 -20.57
N GLN A 322 -9.84 29.41 -21.64
CA GLN A 322 -8.81 30.43 -21.61
C GLN A 322 -9.19 31.65 -20.74
N LYS A 323 -10.46 32.08 -20.79
CA LYS A 323 -10.95 33.17 -19.92
C LYS A 323 -10.89 32.78 -18.44
N VAL A 324 -11.30 31.56 -18.09
CA VAL A 324 -11.24 31.07 -16.72
C VAL A 324 -9.78 30.94 -16.26
N LEU A 325 -8.91 30.37 -17.11
CA LEU A 325 -7.48 30.24 -16.82
C LEU A 325 -6.84 31.61 -16.61
N TYR A 326 -7.11 32.58 -17.47
CA TYR A 326 -6.61 33.95 -17.36
C TYR A 326 -6.98 34.57 -16.00
N ALA A 327 -8.22 34.44 -15.57
CA ALA A 327 -8.67 34.97 -14.28
C ALA A 327 -7.90 34.30 -13.10
N ARG A 328 -7.76 33.00 -13.11
CA ARG A 328 -7.04 32.25 -12.07
C ARG A 328 -5.55 32.56 -12.03
N LEU A 329 -4.91 32.68 -13.20
CA LEU A 329 -3.50 33.05 -13.27
C LEU A 329 -3.26 34.52 -12.90
N SER A 330 -4.25 35.38 -13.13
CA SER A 330 -4.18 36.79 -12.67
C SER A 330 -4.19 36.87 -11.13
N ASP A 331 -5.03 36.07 -10.48
CA ASP A 331 -5.04 35.94 -9.01
C ASP A 331 -3.69 35.42 -8.49
N ALA A 332 -3.19 34.33 -9.10
CA ALA A 332 -1.89 33.76 -8.73
C ALA A 332 -0.74 34.76 -8.93
N LYS A 333 -0.77 35.54 -10.01
CA LYS A 333 0.23 36.59 -10.27
C LYS A 333 0.18 37.71 -9.22
N PHE A 334 -1.02 38.12 -8.83
CA PHE A 334 -1.22 39.09 -7.76
C PHE A 334 -0.62 38.60 -6.44
N PHE A 335 -0.89 37.36 -6.02
CA PHE A 335 -0.31 36.77 -4.81
C PHE A 335 1.22 36.69 -4.89
N TRP A 336 1.75 36.23 -6.04
CA TRP A 336 3.19 36.15 -6.27
C TRP A 336 3.88 37.49 -6.14
N GLU A 337 3.40 38.53 -6.83
CA GLU A 337 3.97 39.86 -6.78
C GLU A 337 3.86 40.51 -5.40
N ASN A 338 2.74 40.28 -4.70
CA ASN A 338 2.53 40.74 -3.33
C ASN A 338 3.51 40.11 -2.34
N ASP A 339 3.64 38.79 -2.41
CA ASP A 339 4.55 38.01 -1.57
C ASP A 339 6.01 38.44 -1.79
N LEU A 340 6.45 38.63 -3.06
CA LEU A 340 7.79 39.11 -3.37
C LEU A 340 8.04 40.52 -2.83
N ARG A 341 7.07 41.43 -2.93
CA ARG A 341 7.17 42.76 -2.38
C ARG A 341 7.31 42.74 -0.86
N LEU A 342 6.56 41.90 -0.17
CA LEU A 342 6.68 41.75 1.28
C LEU A 342 8.05 41.20 1.69
N ILE A 343 8.57 40.20 0.95
CA ILE A 343 9.90 39.64 1.20
C ILE A 343 11.00 40.71 1.00
N GLN A 344 10.91 41.50 -0.06
CA GLN A 344 11.88 42.57 -0.30
C GLN A 344 11.86 43.66 0.78
N LYS A 345 10.67 43.94 1.33
CA LYS A 345 10.50 44.93 2.40
C LYS A 345 10.93 44.44 3.77
N ASP A 346 10.46 43.27 4.16
CA ASP A 346 10.49 42.83 5.54
C ASP A 346 11.42 41.61 5.75
N GLY A 347 11.84 40.93 4.67
CA GLY A 347 12.60 39.69 4.69
C GLY A 347 11.81 38.47 5.17
N LEU A 348 12.40 37.27 5.03
CA LEU A 348 11.77 36.03 5.52
C LEU A 348 11.69 35.93 7.04
N SER A 349 12.48 36.71 7.79
CA SER A 349 12.41 36.76 9.26
C SER A 349 11.06 37.25 9.76
N ALA A 350 10.42 38.19 9.06
CA ALA A 350 9.08 38.65 9.39
C ALA A 350 8.01 37.55 9.20
N TRP A 351 8.21 36.68 8.22
CA TRP A 351 7.32 35.53 7.99
C TRP A 351 7.53 34.46 9.05
N SER A 352 8.78 34.21 9.50
CA SER A 352 9.03 33.32 10.63
C SER A 352 8.30 33.78 11.89
N GLU A 353 8.22 35.09 12.14
CA GLU A 353 7.43 35.62 13.26
C GLU A 353 5.92 35.38 13.08
N LYS A 354 5.40 35.52 11.84
CA LYS A 354 3.98 35.22 11.55
C LYS A 354 3.62 33.75 11.85
N LEU A 355 4.56 32.81 11.70
CA LEU A 355 4.34 31.38 12.00
C LEU A 355 3.98 31.12 13.46
N LYS A 356 4.29 32.03 14.38
CA LYS A 356 3.85 31.93 15.78
C LYS A 356 2.33 32.03 15.92
N ASN A 357 1.65 32.63 14.94
CA ASN A 357 0.19 32.76 14.91
C ASN A 357 -0.48 31.68 14.02
N VAL A 358 0.29 30.87 13.30
CA VAL A 358 -0.23 29.77 12.49
C VAL A 358 -0.29 28.52 13.36
N MET A 359 -1.48 28.06 13.66
CA MET A 359 -1.70 26.88 14.50
C MET A 359 -1.17 25.63 13.83
N PHE A 360 -0.28 24.87 14.50
CA PHE A 360 0.11 23.53 14.09
C PHE A 360 -0.86 22.50 14.65
N HIS A 361 -1.04 22.51 15.97
CA HIS A 361 -1.98 21.63 16.65
C HIS A 361 -2.34 22.22 18.02
N ASN A 362 -3.60 22.03 18.47
CA ASN A 362 -4.10 22.63 19.71
C ASN A 362 -3.25 22.34 20.96
N LYS A 363 -2.64 21.15 21.02
CA LYS A 363 -1.79 20.73 22.14
C LYS A 363 -0.29 20.94 21.87
N LEU A 364 0.13 21.13 20.62
CA LEU A 364 1.54 21.19 20.20
C LEU A 364 1.99 22.61 19.80
N GLY A 365 1.08 23.58 19.91
CA GLY A 365 1.37 24.97 19.65
C GLY A 365 1.34 25.36 18.19
N SER A 366 2.10 26.38 17.85
CA SER A 366 2.16 27.00 16.52
C SER A 366 3.18 26.33 15.58
N GLN A 367 3.12 26.68 14.31
CA GLN A 367 4.17 26.33 13.34
C GLN A 367 5.52 26.96 13.73
N GLY A 368 5.53 28.14 14.36
CA GLY A 368 6.74 28.74 14.91
C GLY A 368 7.38 27.86 15.99
N ASP A 369 6.60 27.32 16.92
CA ASP A 369 7.10 26.40 17.95
C ASP A 369 7.67 25.13 17.32
N LYS A 370 7.01 24.60 16.29
CA LYS A 370 7.50 23.45 15.53
C LYS A 370 8.83 23.73 14.84
N VAL A 371 9.00 24.90 14.21
CA VAL A 371 10.25 25.32 13.57
C VAL A 371 11.40 25.38 14.57
N LEU A 372 11.16 25.87 15.78
CA LEU A 372 12.18 25.90 16.85
C LEU A 372 12.64 24.49 17.22
N ARG A 373 11.72 23.54 17.36
CA ARG A 373 12.05 22.14 17.67
C ARG A 373 12.80 21.47 16.53
N ILE A 374 12.36 21.68 15.26
CA ILE A 374 13.05 21.19 14.06
C ILE A 374 14.47 21.74 13.99
N SER A 375 14.66 23.03 14.24
CA SER A 375 15.98 23.68 14.18
C SER A 375 16.92 23.08 15.25
N ALA A 376 16.45 22.91 16.47
CA ALA A 376 17.23 22.30 17.55
C ALA A 376 17.64 20.85 17.24
N LEU A 377 16.71 20.04 16.68
CA LEU A 377 17.00 18.66 16.28
C LEU A 377 17.94 18.62 15.06
N SER A 378 17.76 19.51 14.09
CA SER A 378 18.64 19.63 12.94
C SER A 378 20.10 19.91 13.31
N GLN A 379 20.33 20.75 14.32
CA GLN A 379 21.69 21.02 14.83
C GLN A 379 22.34 19.75 15.40
N LYS A 380 21.57 18.95 16.17
CA LYS A 380 22.06 17.69 16.75
C LYS A 380 22.38 16.67 15.65
N LEU A 381 21.46 16.50 14.69
CA LEU A 381 21.61 15.60 13.53
C LEU A 381 22.80 16.04 12.64
N ALA A 382 22.92 17.33 12.36
CA ALA A 382 24.01 17.85 11.51
C ALA A 382 25.38 17.56 12.12
N LYS A 383 25.55 17.75 13.43
CA LYS A 383 26.79 17.38 14.14
C LYS A 383 27.08 15.88 14.04
N ARG A 384 26.06 15.04 14.23
CA ARG A 384 26.22 13.56 14.22
C ARG A 384 26.56 13.05 12.82
N LEU A 385 25.96 13.60 11.78
CA LEU A 385 26.20 13.25 10.39
C LEU A 385 27.38 14.04 9.74
N LYS A 386 28.08 14.83 10.54
CA LYS A 386 29.25 15.64 10.10
C LYS A 386 28.93 16.55 8.90
N CYS A 387 27.73 17.13 8.88
CA CYS A 387 27.30 18.06 7.84
C CYS A 387 27.42 19.53 8.29
N ASP A 388 27.25 20.47 7.36
CA ASP A 388 27.29 21.91 7.68
C ASP A 388 26.13 22.31 8.58
N VAL A 389 26.47 22.48 9.87
CA VAL A 389 25.52 22.82 10.94
C VAL A 389 24.86 24.19 10.67
N LYS A 390 25.62 25.17 10.13
CA LYS A 390 25.10 26.53 9.88
C LYS A 390 24.03 26.51 8.77
N THR A 391 24.34 25.85 7.66
CA THR A 391 23.40 25.70 6.54
C THR A 391 22.16 24.91 6.96
N ALA A 392 22.31 23.77 7.66
CA ALA A 392 21.19 22.97 8.13
C ALA A 392 20.28 23.74 9.12
N THR A 393 20.87 24.45 10.09
CA THR A 393 20.13 25.26 11.05
C THR A 393 19.36 26.38 10.36
N ARG A 394 20.06 27.15 9.48
CA ARG A 394 19.43 28.26 8.74
C ARG A 394 18.30 27.78 7.83
N GLY A 395 18.50 26.65 7.16
CA GLY A 395 17.44 26.01 6.37
C GLY A 395 16.26 25.59 7.23
N ALA A 396 16.49 25.00 8.39
CA ALA A 396 15.43 24.60 9.32
C ALA A 396 14.62 25.80 9.86
N GLU A 397 15.26 26.94 10.11
CA GLU A 397 14.60 28.17 10.59
C GLU A 397 13.62 28.77 9.59
N ILE A 398 13.88 28.59 8.29
CA ILE A 398 13.06 29.19 7.21
C ILE A 398 12.22 28.14 6.44
N CYS A 399 12.38 26.86 6.67
CA CYS A 399 11.82 25.80 5.82
C CYS A 399 10.28 25.82 5.74
N LYS A 400 9.61 26.46 6.69
CA LYS A 400 8.14 26.58 6.72
C LYS A 400 7.63 28.00 6.56
N CYS A 401 8.50 28.96 6.24
CA CYS A 401 8.11 30.38 6.13
C CYS A 401 7.04 30.63 5.07
N ASP A 402 7.04 29.86 4.00
CA ASP A 402 6.07 29.94 2.92
C ASP A 402 4.61 29.65 3.35
N LEU A 403 4.41 28.97 4.48
CA LEU A 403 3.07 28.79 5.07
C LEU A 403 2.43 30.13 5.52
N ALA A 404 3.19 31.20 5.58
CA ALA A 404 2.72 32.55 5.88
C ALA A 404 2.45 33.38 4.60
N SER A 405 2.65 32.83 3.41
CA SER A 405 2.43 33.49 2.12
C SER A 405 0.97 33.40 1.67
N GLU A 406 0.55 34.37 0.84
CA GLU A 406 -0.77 34.33 0.22
C GLU A 406 -0.83 33.23 -0.83
N MET A 407 0.25 32.98 -1.56
CA MET A 407 0.32 31.91 -2.57
C MET A 407 0.09 30.52 -1.96
N VAL A 408 0.73 30.17 -0.85
CA VAL A 408 0.56 28.87 -0.21
C VAL A 408 -0.77 28.75 0.53
N TYR A 409 -1.35 29.87 0.95
CA TYR A 409 -2.71 29.89 1.47
C TYR A 409 -3.73 29.48 0.42
N GLU A 410 -3.62 29.98 -0.82
CA GLU A 410 -4.49 29.63 -1.94
C GLU A 410 -4.15 28.27 -2.55
N PHE A 411 -2.85 27.95 -2.66
CA PHE A 411 -2.34 26.69 -3.23
C PHE A 411 -1.49 25.91 -2.21
N PRO A 412 -2.12 25.21 -1.25
CA PRO A 412 -1.40 24.50 -0.18
C PRO A 412 -0.44 23.42 -0.67
N GLU A 413 -0.67 22.85 -1.85
CA GLU A 413 0.19 21.86 -2.48
C GLU A 413 1.56 22.42 -2.89
N LEU A 414 1.67 23.74 -3.08
CA LEU A 414 2.92 24.41 -3.40
C LEU A 414 3.82 24.68 -2.20
N GLN A 415 3.40 24.27 -0.99
CA GLN A 415 4.24 24.40 0.20
C GLN A 415 5.59 23.71 0.00
N GLY A 416 6.65 24.39 0.38
CA GLY A 416 8.04 23.97 0.18
C GLY A 416 8.61 24.45 -1.16
N VAL A 417 7.91 24.24 -2.26
CA VAL A 417 8.31 24.76 -3.59
C VAL A 417 8.36 26.29 -3.53
N MET A 418 7.30 26.94 -3.06
CA MET A 418 7.27 28.38 -2.88
C MET A 418 8.31 28.85 -1.87
N GLY A 419 8.55 28.07 -0.82
CA GLY A 419 9.63 28.35 0.15
C GLY A 419 11.00 28.46 -0.50
N ARG A 420 11.30 27.60 -1.49
CA ARG A 420 12.55 27.68 -2.27
C ARG A 420 12.63 28.98 -3.08
N TYR A 421 11.58 29.34 -3.80
CA TYR A 421 11.55 30.57 -4.60
C TYR A 421 11.69 31.81 -3.72
N TYR A 422 10.98 31.85 -2.60
CA TYR A 422 11.03 32.98 -1.66
C TYR A 422 12.39 33.09 -0.95
N ALA A 423 13.00 31.98 -0.58
CA ALA A 423 14.35 31.98 -0.01
C ALA A 423 15.38 32.47 -1.03
N SER A 424 15.29 32.04 -2.28
CA SER A 424 16.16 32.54 -3.37
C SER A 424 15.97 34.03 -3.59
N SER A 425 14.72 34.52 -3.63
CA SER A 425 14.42 35.97 -3.81
C SER A 425 14.89 36.82 -2.63
N ALA A 426 14.92 36.25 -1.41
CA ALA A 426 15.47 36.90 -0.22
C ALA A 426 17.00 36.84 -0.14
N GLY A 427 17.68 36.30 -1.17
CA GLY A 427 19.15 36.25 -1.24
C GLY A 427 19.81 35.12 -0.45
N TYR A 428 19.04 34.08 -0.05
CA TYR A 428 19.63 32.90 0.57
C TYR A 428 20.37 32.05 -0.48
N PRO A 429 21.49 31.41 -0.08
CA PRO A 429 22.21 30.50 -0.98
C PRO A 429 21.31 29.35 -1.43
N GLU A 430 21.54 28.84 -2.63
CA GLU A 430 20.73 27.79 -3.26
C GLU A 430 20.62 26.51 -2.40
N ASN A 431 21.70 26.12 -1.71
CA ASN A 431 21.71 24.98 -0.80
C ASN A 431 20.81 25.18 0.42
N VAL A 432 20.58 26.40 0.87
CA VAL A 432 19.60 26.75 1.93
C VAL A 432 18.20 26.79 1.36
N ALA A 433 18.01 27.41 0.20
CA ALA A 433 16.72 27.51 -0.46
C ALA A 433 16.12 26.13 -0.79
N LYS A 434 16.94 25.19 -1.29
CA LYS A 434 16.53 23.81 -1.57
C LYS A 434 16.01 23.06 -0.34
N ILE A 435 16.48 23.40 0.87
CA ILE A 435 15.97 22.76 2.10
C ILE A 435 14.47 23.05 2.28
N CYS A 436 14.00 24.27 1.90
CA CYS A 436 12.58 24.61 2.02
C CYS A 436 11.69 23.67 1.20
N GLU A 437 12.13 23.22 0.05
CA GLU A 437 11.41 22.25 -0.78
C GLU A 437 11.62 20.82 -0.29
N GLN A 438 12.89 20.42 -0.09
CA GLN A 438 13.26 19.03 0.13
C GLN A 438 12.95 18.50 1.53
N HIS A 439 12.73 19.35 2.54
CA HIS A 439 12.42 18.86 3.89
C HIS A 439 11.07 18.14 3.97
N TYR A 440 10.16 18.38 3.06
CA TYR A 440 8.91 17.62 2.96
C TYR A 440 9.11 16.22 2.34
N ALA A 441 10.15 16.03 1.51
CA ALA A 441 10.39 14.78 0.82
C ALA A 441 10.85 13.66 1.79
N PRO A 442 10.49 12.39 1.50
CA PRO A 442 9.46 11.97 0.57
C PRO A 442 8.06 12.24 1.13
N ARG A 443 7.11 12.62 0.27
CA ARG A 443 5.69 12.80 0.62
C ARG A 443 4.88 11.53 0.42
N GLY A 444 5.33 10.65 -0.46
CA GLY A 444 4.70 9.39 -0.83
C GLY A 444 5.69 8.21 -0.91
N PRO A 445 5.19 7.00 -1.13
CA PRO A 445 6.02 5.79 -1.14
C PRO A 445 7.01 5.75 -2.31
N ASN A 446 6.70 6.41 -3.43
CA ASN A 446 7.53 6.42 -4.65
C ASN A 446 8.29 7.73 -4.88
N ASP A 447 8.07 8.74 -4.04
CA ASP A 447 8.76 10.03 -4.21
C ASP A 447 10.27 9.87 -3.93
N PRO A 448 11.14 10.66 -4.58
CA PRO A 448 12.55 10.67 -4.28
C PRO A 448 12.80 11.17 -2.85
N VAL A 449 13.81 10.60 -2.19
CA VAL A 449 14.30 11.11 -0.90
C VAL A 449 15.21 12.33 -1.14
N PRO A 450 15.41 13.21 -0.13
CA PRO A 450 16.37 14.30 -0.24
C PRO A 450 17.77 13.79 -0.58
N SER A 451 18.47 14.50 -1.47
CA SER A 451 19.79 14.09 -1.97
C SER A 451 20.96 14.81 -1.31
N THR A 452 20.73 15.99 -0.72
CA THR A 452 21.79 16.74 -0.04
C THR A 452 21.74 16.49 1.46
N LEU A 453 22.92 16.33 2.09
CA LEU A 453 23.00 15.97 3.51
C LEU A 453 22.30 17.00 4.42
N THR A 454 22.33 18.29 4.06
CA THR A 454 21.62 19.34 4.80
C THR A 454 20.10 19.21 4.69
N SER A 455 19.58 18.87 3.52
CA SER A 455 18.14 18.62 3.31
C SER A 455 17.69 17.32 4.02
N ILE A 456 18.53 16.27 3.98
CA ILE A 456 18.31 15.02 4.71
C ILE A 456 18.14 15.28 6.21
N VAL A 457 19.06 16.06 6.79
CA VAL A 457 19.03 16.44 8.21
C VAL A 457 17.72 17.13 8.59
N VAL A 458 17.30 18.14 7.81
CA VAL A 458 16.09 18.90 8.13
C VAL A 458 14.82 18.09 7.88
N SER A 459 14.80 17.25 6.84
CA SER A 459 13.69 16.34 6.58
C SER A 459 13.52 15.30 7.70
N LEU A 460 14.61 14.70 8.16
CA LEU A 460 14.58 13.78 9.32
C LEU A 460 14.10 14.51 10.58
N ALA A 461 14.58 15.74 10.82
CA ALA A 461 14.19 16.52 11.98
C ALA A 461 12.69 16.83 11.98
N ASP A 462 12.11 17.26 10.86
CA ASP A 462 10.67 17.54 10.75
C ASP A 462 9.81 16.29 10.99
N LYS A 463 10.20 15.14 10.39
CA LYS A 463 9.47 13.89 10.52
C LYS A 463 9.59 13.30 11.93
N LEU A 464 10.77 13.31 12.53
CA LEU A 464 11.00 12.81 13.89
C LEU A 464 10.34 13.70 14.96
N ASP A 465 10.39 15.04 14.80
CA ASP A 465 9.65 15.95 15.67
C ASP A 465 8.15 15.70 15.61
N THR A 466 7.61 15.53 14.39
CA THR A 466 6.19 15.23 14.20
C THR A 466 5.81 13.93 14.90
N LEU A 467 6.54 12.84 14.66
CA LEU A 467 6.26 11.53 15.26
C LEU A 467 6.31 11.59 16.79
N LEU A 468 7.38 12.10 17.35
CA LEU A 468 7.54 12.17 18.82
C LEU A 468 6.49 13.07 19.46
N SER A 469 6.21 14.23 18.88
CA SER A 469 5.23 15.18 19.41
C SER A 469 3.82 14.56 19.50
N PHE A 470 3.38 13.85 18.45
CA PHE A 470 2.07 13.18 18.44
C PHE A 470 2.03 11.97 19.40
N TRP A 471 3.16 11.28 19.60
CA TRP A 471 3.25 10.21 20.60
C TRP A 471 3.09 10.72 22.02
N ILE A 472 3.74 11.85 22.36
CA ILE A 472 3.66 12.46 23.70
C ILE A 472 2.23 12.88 24.03
N ILE A 473 1.49 13.44 23.08
CA ILE A 473 0.09 13.84 23.32
C ILE A 473 -0.92 12.70 23.16
N ASN A 474 -0.43 11.47 22.92
CA ASN A 474 -1.20 10.24 22.73
C ASN A 474 -2.21 10.29 21.57
N GLU A 475 -1.88 11.01 20.48
CA GLU A 475 -2.69 11.04 19.25
C GLU A 475 -2.07 10.16 18.17
N LYS A 476 -2.06 8.85 18.45
CA LYS A 476 -1.45 7.80 17.61
C LYS A 476 -2.40 7.37 16.49
N PRO A 477 -1.88 6.86 15.35
CA PRO A 477 -2.72 6.33 14.28
C PRO A 477 -3.42 5.04 14.72
N SER A 478 -4.71 4.93 14.47
CA SER A 478 -5.48 3.69 14.68
C SER A 478 -5.50 2.83 13.40
N SER A 479 -6.01 1.58 13.46
CA SER A 479 -6.07 0.68 12.30
C SER A 479 -6.66 1.34 11.03
N SER A 480 -7.71 2.15 11.19
CA SER A 480 -8.46 2.78 10.09
C SER A 480 -8.23 4.28 9.91
N LYS A 481 -7.60 4.98 10.88
CA LYS A 481 -7.47 6.45 10.84
C LYS A 481 -6.03 6.89 11.10
N ASP A 482 -5.55 7.81 10.26
CA ASP A 482 -4.25 8.47 10.38
C ASP A 482 -4.38 9.92 9.88
N PRO A 483 -5.09 10.80 10.62
CA PRO A 483 -5.37 12.16 10.17
C PRO A 483 -4.11 13.04 10.06
N PHE A 484 -3.03 12.67 10.76
CA PHE A 484 -1.76 13.40 10.77
C PHE A 484 -0.68 12.77 9.91
N ALA A 485 -1.02 11.75 9.12
CA ALA A 485 -0.11 11.04 8.22
C ALA A 485 1.17 10.50 8.91
N LEU A 486 1.05 10.03 10.15
CA LEU A 486 2.18 9.54 10.94
C LEU A 486 2.81 8.28 10.34
N ARG A 487 2.01 7.42 9.69
CA ARG A 487 2.54 6.26 8.95
C ARG A 487 3.44 6.69 7.80
N ARG A 488 3.04 7.75 7.08
CA ARG A 488 3.85 8.35 6.00
C ARG A 488 5.14 8.96 6.55
N SER A 489 5.07 9.66 7.68
CA SER A 489 6.24 10.24 8.33
C SER A 489 7.23 9.16 8.76
N ALA A 490 6.76 8.05 9.35
CA ALA A 490 7.60 6.92 9.74
C ALA A 490 8.24 6.23 8.52
N LEU A 491 7.47 6.00 7.45
CA LEU A 491 8.02 5.47 6.20
C LEU A 491 9.05 6.41 5.60
N GLY A 492 8.81 7.73 5.65
CA GLY A 492 9.77 8.74 5.21
C GLY A 492 11.09 8.67 5.98
N VAL A 493 11.05 8.53 7.31
CA VAL A 493 12.26 8.35 8.14
C VAL A 493 13.01 7.08 7.73
N ILE A 494 12.30 5.96 7.57
CA ILE A 494 12.89 4.67 7.17
C ILE A 494 13.59 4.82 5.81
N ARG A 495 12.90 5.36 4.81
CA ARG A 495 13.44 5.51 3.46
C ARG A 495 14.65 6.45 3.42
N ILE A 496 14.58 7.59 4.10
CA ILE A 496 15.69 8.54 4.14
C ILE A 496 16.95 7.88 4.73
N ILE A 497 16.80 7.12 5.81
CA ILE A 497 17.91 6.43 6.46
C ILE A 497 18.52 5.35 5.54
N LEU A 498 17.67 4.52 4.95
CA LEU A 498 18.12 3.36 4.18
C LEU A 498 18.67 3.75 2.80
N GLU A 499 17.99 4.65 2.08
CA GLU A 499 18.38 5.06 0.74
C GLU A 499 19.64 5.96 0.73
N ASN A 500 19.99 6.54 1.88
CA ASN A 500 21.23 7.33 2.06
C ASN A 500 22.27 6.62 2.96
N ASP A 501 22.05 5.36 3.31
CA ASP A 501 22.93 4.52 4.18
C ASP A 501 23.37 5.24 5.47
N LEU A 502 22.42 5.85 6.18
CA LEU A 502 22.73 6.65 7.36
C LEU A 502 22.86 5.77 8.61
N GLU A 503 23.96 5.90 9.31
CA GLU A 503 24.19 5.22 10.59
C GLU A 503 23.70 6.09 11.76
N LEU A 504 22.44 5.87 12.15
CA LEU A 504 21.77 6.62 13.19
C LEU A 504 21.12 5.70 14.21
N ASP A 505 21.34 5.96 15.49
CA ASP A 505 20.53 5.37 16.56
C ASP A 505 19.32 6.27 16.82
N LEU A 506 18.18 5.84 16.26
CA LEU A 506 16.91 6.61 16.38
C LEU A 506 16.43 6.72 17.83
N ALA A 507 16.63 5.70 18.65
CA ALA A 507 16.18 5.75 20.04
C ALA A 507 16.95 6.82 20.82
N ASP A 508 18.28 6.85 20.66
CA ASP A 508 19.14 7.87 21.26
C ASP A 508 18.75 9.29 20.81
N LEU A 509 18.49 9.46 19.51
CA LEU A 509 18.05 10.75 18.95
C LEU A 509 16.71 11.20 19.52
N LEU A 510 15.74 10.29 19.64
CA LEU A 510 14.41 10.60 20.18
C LEU A 510 14.48 10.91 21.68
N TYR A 511 15.25 10.17 22.48
CA TYR A 511 15.44 10.51 23.88
C TYR A 511 16.11 11.88 24.07
N ASN A 512 17.11 12.21 23.25
CA ASN A 512 17.76 13.52 23.27
C ASN A 512 16.84 14.65 22.78
N HIS A 513 15.82 14.35 21.94
CA HIS A 513 14.85 15.33 21.47
C HIS A 513 13.68 15.52 22.45
N LEU A 514 13.42 14.54 23.29
CA LEU A 514 12.35 14.58 24.29
C LEU A 514 12.39 15.85 25.17
N GLU A 515 13.59 16.34 25.50
CA GLU A 515 13.78 17.57 26.26
C GLU A 515 13.18 18.80 25.56
N ASN A 516 13.25 18.84 24.22
CA ASN A 516 12.70 19.96 23.42
C ASN A 516 11.16 19.88 23.28
N VAL A 517 10.57 18.73 23.55
CA VAL A 517 9.14 18.45 23.42
C VAL A 517 8.45 18.33 24.79
N SER A 518 9.23 18.30 25.88
CA SER A 518 8.76 18.08 27.25
C SER A 518 7.79 19.14 27.77
N ILE A 519 7.65 20.28 27.10
CA ILE A 519 6.64 21.32 27.38
C ILE A 519 5.20 20.76 27.31
N PHE A 520 5.00 19.68 26.54
CA PHE A 520 3.69 19.05 26.30
C PHE A 520 3.45 17.79 27.14
N GLY A 521 4.46 17.31 27.87
CA GLY A 521 4.44 16.11 28.70
C GLY A 521 5.81 15.43 28.74
N SER A 522 6.11 14.73 29.83
CA SER A 522 7.41 14.04 30.02
C SER A 522 7.29 12.52 29.98
N ASP A 523 6.45 11.99 29.11
CA ASP A 523 6.26 10.53 28.98
C ASP A 523 7.47 9.90 28.30
N ARG A 524 8.39 9.37 29.10
CA ARG A 524 9.57 8.62 28.60
C ARG A 524 9.20 7.32 27.92
N ASP A 525 8.03 6.76 28.21
CA ASP A 525 7.54 5.53 27.59
C ASP A 525 7.06 5.77 26.16
N ALA A 526 6.88 7.04 25.75
CA ALA A 526 6.57 7.40 24.37
C ALA A 526 7.65 6.97 23.38
N VAL A 527 8.95 6.98 23.77
CA VAL A 527 10.04 6.62 22.86
C VAL A 527 10.06 5.12 22.52
N PRO A 528 10.01 4.19 23.49
CA PRO A 528 9.93 2.75 23.19
C PRO A 528 8.70 2.40 22.34
N ASP A 529 7.54 2.98 22.61
CA ASP A 529 6.33 2.72 21.86
C ASP A 529 6.42 3.27 20.42
N LEU A 530 6.98 4.47 20.24
CA LEU A 530 7.26 5.02 18.90
C LEU A 530 8.26 4.15 18.12
N MET A 531 9.32 3.65 18.81
CA MET A 531 10.28 2.75 18.18
C MET A 531 9.63 1.44 17.72
N ASN A 532 8.70 0.87 18.51
CA ASN A 532 7.93 -0.30 18.09
C ASN A 532 7.08 0.01 16.85
N PHE A 533 6.43 1.16 16.80
CA PHE A 533 5.67 1.59 15.62
C PHE A 533 6.55 1.76 14.37
N ILE A 534 7.73 2.38 14.49
CA ILE A 534 8.69 2.52 13.39
C ILE A 534 9.15 1.12 12.93
N ARG A 535 9.43 0.20 13.87
CA ARG A 535 9.80 -1.19 13.59
C ARG A 535 8.71 -1.92 12.79
N ASP A 536 7.45 -1.76 13.17
CA ASP A 536 6.33 -2.37 12.44
C ASP A 536 6.20 -1.82 11.01
N ARG A 537 6.43 -0.51 10.82
CA ARG A 537 6.47 0.09 9.47
C ARG A 537 7.69 -0.38 8.68
N PHE A 538 8.82 -0.58 9.32
CA PHE A 538 10.01 -1.14 8.69
C PHE A 538 9.79 -2.58 8.21
N LYS A 539 9.13 -3.43 9.01
CA LYS A 539 8.71 -4.78 8.57
C LYS A 539 7.87 -4.75 7.30
N ILE A 540 6.88 -3.84 7.25
CA ILE A 540 6.02 -3.69 6.07
C ILE A 540 6.84 -3.24 4.86
N TYR A 541 7.69 -2.23 5.02
CA TYR A 541 8.57 -1.75 3.95
C TYR A 541 9.47 -2.85 3.37
N LEU A 542 10.04 -3.71 4.23
CA LEU A 542 10.87 -4.83 3.80
C LEU A 542 10.07 -5.92 3.06
N ARG A 543 8.84 -6.20 3.50
CA ARG A 543 7.92 -7.13 2.81
C ARG A 543 7.53 -6.62 1.42
N ASP A 544 7.27 -5.33 1.29
CA ASP A 544 6.98 -4.69 0.00
C ASP A 544 8.18 -4.77 -0.98
N LYS A 545 9.40 -4.97 -0.43
CA LYS A 545 10.63 -5.27 -1.19
C LYS A 545 10.85 -6.78 -1.45
N ASN A 546 9.83 -7.62 -1.22
CA ASN A 546 9.86 -9.08 -1.37
C ASN A 546 10.87 -9.81 -0.49
N ILE A 547 11.21 -9.26 0.69
CA ILE A 547 12.04 -9.94 1.68
C ILE A 547 11.15 -10.87 2.53
N ARG A 548 11.60 -12.09 2.76
CA ARG A 548 10.89 -13.11 3.54
C ARG A 548 10.66 -12.62 4.98
N TYR A 549 9.43 -12.83 5.48
CA TYR A 549 9.02 -12.35 6.81
C TYR A 549 9.82 -12.99 7.96
N ASP A 550 10.16 -14.28 7.83
CA ASP A 550 10.93 -15.02 8.81
C ASP A 550 12.39 -14.52 8.92
N VAL A 551 13.02 -14.13 7.81
CA VAL A 551 14.33 -13.48 7.76
C VAL A 551 14.28 -12.12 8.46
N ILE A 552 13.24 -11.33 8.19
CA ILE A 552 13.03 -10.04 8.85
C ILE A 552 12.93 -10.24 10.37
N ASP A 553 12.06 -11.15 10.82
CA ASP A 553 11.83 -11.39 12.25
C ASP A 553 13.05 -11.99 12.96
N ALA A 554 13.87 -12.80 12.27
CA ALA A 554 15.12 -13.33 12.81
C ALA A 554 16.17 -12.24 13.09
N CYS A 555 16.21 -11.17 12.27
CA CYS A 555 17.20 -10.10 12.40
C CYS A 555 16.77 -8.96 13.32
N LEU A 556 15.47 -8.71 13.45
CA LEU A 556 14.94 -7.57 14.19
C LEU A 556 15.12 -7.66 15.71
N ASP A 557 15.19 -8.87 16.27
CA ASP A 557 15.31 -9.08 17.71
C ASP A 557 16.77 -9.16 18.20
N VAL A 558 17.73 -9.04 17.28
CA VAL A 558 19.14 -9.14 17.59
C VAL A 558 19.84 -7.78 17.42
N GLY A 559 20.52 -7.30 18.45
CA GLY A 559 21.32 -6.09 18.43
C GLY A 559 20.57 -4.82 18.82
N LYS A 560 21.12 -3.65 18.47
CA LYS A 560 20.53 -2.34 18.78
C LYS A 560 19.37 -2.05 17.84
N ILE A 561 18.16 -2.05 18.37
CA ILE A 561 16.89 -1.83 17.65
C ILE A 561 16.84 -0.44 16.97
N GLY A 562 17.65 0.52 17.42
CA GLY A 562 17.63 1.91 16.92
C GLY A 562 18.33 2.16 15.58
N ASN A 563 19.20 1.25 15.11
CA ASN A 563 19.94 1.46 13.86
C ASN A 563 19.37 0.62 12.70
N LEU A 564 18.53 1.26 11.88
CA LEU A 564 17.84 0.59 10.76
C LEU A 564 18.79 0.15 9.65
N SER A 565 19.85 0.92 9.36
CA SER A 565 20.84 0.56 8.33
C SER A 565 21.59 -0.72 8.71
N LEU A 566 21.99 -0.87 9.98
CA LEU A 566 22.64 -2.11 10.45
C LEU A 566 21.70 -3.31 10.36
N ILE A 567 20.43 -3.12 10.72
CA ILE A 567 19.43 -4.20 10.59
C ILE A 567 19.26 -4.59 9.12
N GLN A 568 19.20 -3.62 8.22
CA GLN A 568 19.10 -3.86 6.77
C GLN A 568 20.33 -4.63 6.24
N LYS A 569 21.57 -4.22 6.61
CA LYS A 569 22.80 -4.90 6.23
C LYS A 569 22.75 -6.38 6.67
N ARG A 570 22.29 -6.64 7.89
CA ARG A 570 22.13 -7.98 8.47
C ARG A 570 21.10 -8.81 7.72
N ILE A 571 19.93 -8.23 7.41
CA ILE A 571 18.86 -8.87 6.63
C ILE A 571 19.35 -9.23 5.23
N ASN A 572 20.06 -8.31 4.56
CA ASN A 572 20.59 -8.54 3.22
C ASN A 572 21.61 -9.70 3.23
N ALA A 573 22.51 -9.73 4.20
CA ALA A 573 23.49 -10.80 4.33
C ALA A 573 22.82 -12.17 4.57
N LEU A 574 21.80 -12.22 5.44
CA LEU A 574 21.05 -13.44 5.70
C LEU A 574 20.21 -13.89 4.50
N THR A 575 19.59 -12.94 3.78
CA THR A 575 18.84 -13.22 2.54
C THR A 575 19.76 -13.84 1.48
N ASN A 576 20.98 -13.32 1.32
CA ASN A 576 21.95 -13.84 0.38
C ASN A 576 22.41 -15.28 0.74
N LEU A 577 22.55 -15.60 2.04
CA LEU A 577 22.84 -16.96 2.47
C LEU A 577 21.75 -17.93 1.97
N PHE A 578 20.46 -17.58 2.17
CA PHE A 578 19.34 -18.45 1.78
C PHE A 578 19.10 -18.59 0.26
N GLN A 579 19.90 -17.92 -0.55
CA GLN A 579 19.96 -18.17 -2.01
C GLN A 579 20.97 -19.26 -2.39
N SER A 580 21.80 -19.76 -1.43
CA SER A 580 22.78 -20.82 -1.66
C SER A 580 22.21 -22.20 -1.30
N GLU A 581 22.65 -23.24 -2.03
CA GLU A 581 22.24 -24.64 -1.77
C GLU A 581 22.66 -25.15 -0.39
N ASP A 582 23.76 -24.62 0.16
CA ASP A 582 24.30 -25.04 1.48
C ASP A 582 23.51 -24.48 2.69
N ALA A 583 22.68 -23.47 2.47
CA ALA A 583 21.96 -22.80 3.55
C ALA A 583 20.87 -23.66 4.19
N GLU A 584 20.20 -24.48 3.42
CA GLU A 584 19.09 -25.31 3.90
C GLU A 584 19.60 -26.41 4.82
N ASP A 585 20.72 -27.06 4.47
CA ASP A 585 21.35 -28.09 5.29
C ASP A 585 21.87 -27.50 6.59
N PHE A 586 22.52 -26.34 6.54
CA PHE A 586 22.98 -25.63 7.75
C PHE A 586 21.79 -25.31 8.68
N LEU A 587 20.69 -24.80 8.13
CA LEU A 587 19.49 -24.48 8.90
C LEU A 587 18.88 -25.73 9.55
N GLN A 588 18.84 -26.86 8.86
CA GLN A 588 18.38 -28.13 9.43
C GLN A 588 19.25 -28.59 10.61
N GLY A 589 20.56 -28.52 10.46
CA GLY A 589 21.53 -28.82 11.54
C GLY A 589 21.33 -27.92 12.76
N PHE A 590 21.19 -26.60 12.53
CA PHE A 590 20.92 -25.64 13.60
C PHE A 590 19.57 -25.93 14.29
N LYS A 591 18.50 -26.14 13.53
CA LYS A 591 17.17 -26.45 14.10
C LYS A 591 17.17 -27.71 14.93
N ARG A 592 17.87 -28.76 14.46
CA ARG A 592 18.03 -29.99 15.22
C ARG A 592 18.72 -29.71 16.55
N ALA A 593 19.83 -28.96 16.53
CA ALA A 593 20.56 -28.58 17.75
C ALA A 593 19.68 -27.78 18.72
N ASN A 594 19.01 -26.74 18.21
CA ASN A 594 18.17 -25.87 19.03
C ASN A 594 16.95 -26.60 19.61
N ASN A 595 16.31 -27.52 18.86
CA ASN A 595 15.16 -28.31 19.33
C ASN A 595 15.54 -29.28 20.44
N ILE A 596 16.70 -29.93 20.32
CA ILE A 596 17.22 -30.83 21.38
C ILE A 596 17.52 -30.02 22.64
N LEU A 597 18.20 -28.89 22.48
CA LEU A 597 18.56 -27.99 23.56
C LEU A 597 17.32 -27.46 24.28
N ALA A 598 16.36 -26.91 23.56
CA ALA A 598 15.14 -26.34 24.13
C ALA A 598 14.28 -27.38 24.91
N LYS A 599 14.18 -28.62 24.38
CA LYS A 599 13.50 -29.71 25.08
C LYS A 599 14.26 -30.13 26.39
N ALA A 600 15.58 -30.11 26.36
CA ALA A 600 16.38 -30.40 27.55
C ALA A 600 16.25 -29.29 28.59
N GLU A 601 16.34 -28.04 28.19
CA GLU A 601 16.18 -26.88 29.07
C GLU A 601 14.79 -26.86 29.73
N GLN A 602 13.73 -27.15 28.94
CA GLN A 602 12.38 -27.27 29.49
C GLN A 602 12.21 -28.41 30.49
N LYS A 603 12.82 -29.56 30.20
CA LYS A 603 12.75 -30.74 31.07
C LYS A 603 13.55 -30.57 32.36
N ASP A 604 14.74 -30.02 32.24
CA ASP A 604 15.72 -29.96 33.34
C ASP A 604 15.59 -28.66 34.16
N GLY A 605 14.83 -27.68 33.68
CA GLY A 605 14.59 -26.38 34.34
C GLY A 605 15.84 -25.49 34.44
N VAL A 606 16.84 -25.72 33.57
CA VAL A 606 18.12 -25.01 33.58
C VAL A 606 18.53 -24.62 32.15
N GLU A 607 19.23 -23.51 32.02
CA GLU A 607 19.81 -23.06 30.76
C GLU A 607 21.25 -23.61 30.58
N TYR A 608 21.56 -24.10 29.38
CA TYR A 608 22.87 -24.64 29.04
C TYR A 608 23.76 -23.61 28.35
N SER A 609 24.28 -22.64 29.10
CA SER A 609 25.01 -21.46 28.58
C SER A 609 26.50 -21.37 29.07
N PHE A 610 26.95 -22.29 29.93
CA PHE A 610 28.27 -22.23 30.55
C PHE A 610 29.45 -22.63 29.66
N GLY A 611 29.16 -23.22 28.49
CA GLY A 611 30.17 -23.77 27.60
C GLY A 611 30.51 -25.23 27.90
N ALA A 612 31.20 -25.86 26.95
CA ALA A 612 31.63 -27.24 27.06
C ALA A 612 33.13 -27.35 27.45
N ASP A 613 33.49 -28.36 28.21
CA ASP A 613 34.86 -28.64 28.65
C ASP A 613 35.41 -29.88 27.94
N VAL A 614 36.59 -29.76 27.34
CA VAL A 614 37.31 -30.83 26.64
C VAL A 614 37.50 -32.08 27.52
N LYS A 615 37.60 -31.87 28.85
CA LYS A 615 37.83 -32.96 29.82
C LYS A 615 36.70 -34.01 29.85
N TYR A 616 35.47 -33.61 29.47
CA TYR A 616 34.31 -34.47 29.50
C TYR A 616 33.85 -34.92 28.09
N MET A 617 34.72 -34.78 27.09
CA MET A 617 34.47 -35.21 25.72
C MET A 617 35.01 -36.62 25.49
N GLU A 618 34.13 -37.50 25.03
CA GLU A 618 34.39 -38.91 24.77
C GLU A 618 34.70 -39.17 23.29
N ASP A 619 34.16 -38.35 22.36
CA ASP A 619 34.31 -38.56 20.94
C ASP A 619 35.07 -37.42 20.25
N VAL A 620 35.74 -37.75 19.12
CA VAL A 620 36.49 -36.80 18.31
C VAL A 620 35.61 -35.71 17.76
N SER A 621 34.34 -36.02 17.37
CA SER A 621 33.38 -35.07 16.80
C SER A 621 33.01 -33.96 17.79
N GLU A 622 32.99 -34.25 19.12
CA GLU A 622 32.75 -33.24 20.16
C GLU A 622 33.87 -32.19 20.20
N ARG A 623 35.16 -32.65 20.05
CA ARG A 623 36.31 -31.77 20.03
C ARG A 623 36.38 -30.92 18.78
N GLU A 624 36.16 -31.54 17.61
CA GLU A 624 36.13 -30.84 16.33
C GLU A 624 35.02 -29.74 16.31
N LEU A 625 33.84 -30.06 16.87
CA LEU A 625 32.77 -29.06 16.99
C LEU A 625 33.16 -27.93 17.94
N LEU A 626 33.79 -28.23 19.10
CA LEU A 626 34.23 -27.17 20.03
C LEU A 626 35.30 -26.27 19.40
N ASP A 627 36.30 -26.85 18.71
CA ASP A 627 37.37 -26.11 18.04
C ASP A 627 36.78 -25.21 16.93
N ALA A 628 35.86 -25.75 16.12
CA ALA A 628 35.15 -24.99 15.11
C ALA A 628 34.32 -23.83 15.71
N LEU A 629 33.57 -24.10 16.78
CA LEU A 629 32.79 -23.09 17.49
C LEU A 629 33.66 -21.99 18.08
N THR A 630 34.80 -22.36 18.70
CA THR A 630 35.73 -21.38 19.29
C THR A 630 36.32 -20.47 18.24
N LYS A 631 36.73 -21.02 17.08
CA LYS A 631 37.24 -20.27 15.94
C LYS A 631 36.19 -19.37 15.34
N GLN A 632 35.02 -19.93 14.97
CA GLN A 632 34.00 -19.19 14.28
C GLN A 632 33.31 -18.15 15.19
N HIS A 633 33.16 -18.44 16.49
CA HIS A 633 32.63 -17.44 17.43
C HIS A 633 33.49 -16.16 17.48
N SER A 634 34.83 -16.31 17.49
CA SER A 634 35.76 -15.18 17.43
C SER A 634 35.62 -14.40 16.12
N THR A 635 35.57 -15.12 14.98
CA THR A 635 35.40 -14.52 13.65
C THR A 635 34.07 -13.76 13.55
N VAL A 636 32.96 -14.39 13.96
CA VAL A 636 31.62 -13.79 13.96
C VAL A 636 31.59 -12.54 14.83
N LYS A 637 32.16 -12.62 16.05
CA LYS A 637 32.18 -11.48 16.97
C LYS A 637 32.93 -10.28 16.40
N THR A 638 34.09 -10.52 15.78
CA THR A 638 34.89 -9.47 15.12
C THR A 638 34.13 -8.91 13.92
N ALA A 639 33.63 -9.76 13.03
CA ALA A 639 32.88 -9.33 11.85
C ALA A 639 31.62 -8.54 12.20
N VAL A 640 30.86 -8.95 13.23
CA VAL A 640 29.71 -8.18 13.74
C VAL A 640 30.13 -6.83 14.32
N SER A 641 31.27 -6.76 15.02
CA SER A 641 31.84 -5.51 15.53
C SER A 641 32.26 -4.55 14.41
N ASP A 642 32.76 -5.10 13.32
CA ASP A 642 33.17 -4.36 12.12
C ASP A 642 32.00 -4.14 11.11
N GLU A 643 30.78 -4.52 11.50
CA GLU A 643 29.57 -4.43 10.70
C GLU A 643 29.60 -5.24 9.38
N ASP A 644 30.55 -6.18 9.26
CA ASP A 644 30.68 -7.12 8.14
C ASP A 644 29.79 -8.36 8.36
N PHE A 645 28.51 -8.20 8.18
CA PHE A 645 27.56 -9.31 8.35
C PHE A 645 27.70 -10.40 7.29
N GLN A 646 28.27 -10.09 6.14
CA GLN A 646 28.55 -11.10 5.11
C GLN A 646 29.58 -12.12 5.60
N THR A 647 30.70 -11.63 6.12
CA THR A 647 31.74 -12.49 6.74
C THR A 647 31.21 -13.21 7.97
N ALA A 648 30.39 -12.53 8.80
CA ALA A 648 29.78 -13.16 9.97
C ALA A 648 28.88 -14.34 9.60
N ILE A 649 28.06 -14.22 8.58
CA ILE A 649 27.14 -15.27 8.10
C ILE A 649 27.92 -16.42 7.45
N LEU A 650 28.94 -16.15 6.65
CA LEU A 650 29.81 -17.19 6.09
C LEU A 650 30.47 -18.00 7.20
N ALA A 651 30.99 -17.34 8.24
CA ALA A 651 31.61 -18.02 9.39
C ALA A 651 30.61 -18.91 10.16
N ILE A 652 29.32 -18.51 10.23
CA ILE A 652 28.28 -19.36 10.82
C ILE A 652 27.98 -20.57 9.91
N SER A 653 27.90 -20.39 8.60
CA SER A 653 27.63 -21.48 7.67
C SER A 653 28.73 -22.55 7.63
N ASP A 654 29.97 -22.17 7.91
CA ASP A 654 31.10 -23.11 8.06
C ASP A 654 30.90 -24.10 9.21
N LEU A 655 30.05 -23.83 10.18
CA LEU A 655 29.69 -24.75 11.26
C LEU A 655 28.88 -25.96 10.79
N ARG A 656 28.34 -25.97 9.57
CA ARG A 656 27.53 -27.07 9.02
C ARG A 656 28.23 -28.41 9.16
N LYS A 657 29.40 -28.54 8.57
CA LYS A 657 30.15 -29.84 8.58
C LYS A 657 30.46 -30.37 9.98
N PRO A 658 30.98 -29.54 10.91
CA PRO A 658 31.20 -29.99 12.30
C PRO A 658 29.90 -30.38 13.02
N ILE A 659 28.80 -29.67 12.79
CA ILE A 659 27.48 -29.97 13.36
C ILE A 659 26.97 -31.32 12.83
N ASP A 660 27.04 -31.57 11.53
CA ASP A 660 26.62 -32.83 10.90
C ASP A 660 27.46 -33.99 11.39
N PHE A 661 28.77 -33.82 11.48
CA PHE A 661 29.69 -34.85 12.01
C PHE A 661 29.37 -35.20 13.46
N PHE A 662 29.11 -34.20 14.30
CA PHE A 662 28.70 -34.40 15.69
C PHE A 662 27.40 -35.21 15.79
N PHE A 663 26.36 -34.86 15.05
CA PHE A 663 25.05 -35.54 15.11
C PHE A 663 25.05 -36.95 14.47
N ASN A 664 25.99 -37.23 13.59
CA ASN A 664 26.16 -38.55 12.97
C ASN A 664 26.97 -39.50 13.84
N SER A 665 27.85 -38.95 14.67
CA SER A 665 28.77 -39.77 15.50
C SER A 665 28.22 -40.12 16.87
N ILE A 666 27.38 -39.25 17.47
CA ILE A 666 26.98 -39.42 18.87
C ILE A 666 25.47 -39.15 19.10
N GLN A 667 24.95 -39.74 20.19
CA GLN A 667 23.67 -39.36 20.80
C GLN A 667 23.90 -38.29 21.87
N VAL A 668 23.19 -37.15 21.77
CA VAL A 668 23.29 -36.04 22.73
C VAL A 668 22.87 -36.49 24.15
N ASN A 669 21.71 -37.22 24.23
CA ASN A 669 21.19 -37.74 25.50
C ASN A 669 21.98 -39.00 25.91
N SER A 670 23.14 -38.83 26.52
CA SER A 670 23.95 -39.89 27.13
C SER A 670 23.35 -40.31 28.47
N GLU A 671 23.57 -41.58 28.87
CA GLU A 671 23.22 -42.06 30.20
C GLU A 671 24.06 -41.43 31.30
N ASN A 672 25.25 -40.96 30.95
CA ASN A 672 26.15 -40.19 31.82
C ASN A 672 25.72 -38.71 31.86
N ASP A 673 25.20 -38.27 33.00
CA ASP A 673 24.66 -36.90 33.17
C ASP A 673 25.73 -35.81 32.93
N ILE A 674 27.00 -36.08 33.24
CA ILE A 674 28.08 -35.11 33.02
C ILE A 674 28.37 -34.95 31.54
N VAL A 675 28.45 -36.06 30.81
CA VAL A 675 28.64 -36.07 29.36
C VAL A 675 27.45 -35.45 28.66
N ARG A 676 26.23 -35.83 29.06
CA ARG A 676 24.98 -35.23 28.54
C ARG A 676 24.99 -33.73 28.71
N ARG A 677 25.28 -33.22 29.91
CA ARG A 677 25.36 -31.81 30.20
C ARG A 677 26.41 -31.10 29.35
N ASN A 678 27.58 -31.71 29.15
CA ASN A 678 28.65 -31.17 28.33
C ASN A 678 28.23 -31.05 26.85
N ARG A 679 27.53 -32.07 26.30
CA ARG A 679 26.98 -32.05 24.93
C ARG A 679 25.90 -30.99 24.76
N LEU A 680 25.03 -30.81 25.76
CA LEU A 680 24.01 -29.74 25.73
C LEU A 680 24.64 -28.34 25.78
N ASN A 681 25.75 -28.16 26.51
CA ASN A 681 26.52 -26.91 26.49
C ASN A 681 27.13 -26.63 25.12
N LEU A 682 27.57 -27.67 24.34
CA LEU A 682 28.01 -27.48 22.95
C LEU A 682 26.87 -26.94 22.09
N LEU A 683 25.67 -27.50 22.21
CA LEU A 683 24.49 -27.00 21.49
C LEU A 683 24.14 -25.56 21.89
N GLY A 684 24.32 -25.23 23.18
CA GLY A 684 24.15 -23.85 23.66
C GLY A 684 25.14 -22.87 23.03
N GLN A 685 26.40 -23.30 22.78
CA GLN A 685 27.40 -22.51 22.08
C GLN A 685 27.06 -22.29 20.61
N ILE A 686 26.47 -23.30 19.92
CA ILE A 686 25.97 -23.11 18.54
C ILE A 686 24.91 -21.97 18.53
N ARG A 687 23.88 -22.08 19.38
CA ARG A 687 22.84 -21.06 19.50
C ARG A 687 23.42 -19.68 19.83
N LYS A 688 24.32 -19.60 20.79
CA LYS A 688 24.96 -18.35 21.19
C LYS A 688 25.76 -17.70 20.07
N THR A 689 26.46 -18.49 19.26
CA THR A 689 27.25 -17.98 18.13
C THR A 689 26.35 -17.48 17.02
N CYS A 690 25.29 -18.20 16.66
CA CYS A 690 24.31 -17.79 15.65
C CYS A 690 23.54 -16.54 16.07
N ASN A 691 23.15 -16.43 17.33
CA ASN A 691 22.40 -15.29 17.88
C ASN A 691 23.19 -13.96 17.90
N LEU A 692 24.49 -13.98 17.65
CA LEU A 692 25.24 -12.74 17.40
C LEU A 692 24.78 -12.05 16.11
N VAL A 693 24.27 -12.80 15.13
CA VAL A 693 23.85 -12.30 13.83
C VAL A 693 22.33 -12.29 13.68
N ALA A 694 21.67 -13.41 13.94
CA ALA A 694 20.23 -13.55 13.77
C ALA A 694 19.69 -14.66 14.69
N ASP A 695 18.43 -14.55 15.11
CA ASP A 695 17.71 -15.63 15.76
C ASP A 695 17.19 -16.64 14.71
N LEU A 696 18.06 -17.56 14.33
CA LEU A 696 17.74 -18.56 13.30
C LEU A 696 16.61 -19.53 13.69
N SER A 697 16.16 -19.52 14.95
CA SER A 697 15.02 -20.35 15.36
C SER A 697 13.69 -19.88 14.74
N LYS A 698 13.64 -18.63 14.27
CA LYS A 698 12.48 -18.02 13.63
C LYS A 698 12.39 -18.29 12.12
N ILE A 699 13.46 -18.81 11.53
CA ILE A 699 13.47 -19.10 10.09
C ILE A 699 12.64 -20.33 9.79
N GLU A 700 11.68 -20.21 8.88
CA GLU A 700 10.91 -21.35 8.37
C GLU A 700 11.69 -22.07 7.26
N GLY A 701 11.66 -23.41 7.23
CA GLY A 701 12.21 -24.17 6.11
C GLY A 701 11.38 -23.94 4.85
N GLN A 702 11.98 -24.00 3.67
CA GLN A 702 11.18 -24.04 2.44
C GLN A 702 10.32 -25.30 2.49
N SER A 703 8.98 -25.12 2.49
CA SER A 703 8.06 -26.23 2.26
C SER A 703 8.26 -26.65 0.81
N SER A 704 8.89 -27.81 0.59
CA SER A 704 9.02 -28.45 -0.72
C SER A 704 7.65 -28.79 -1.30
#